data_058a5187e2d6c49b104d40d0ac623aa1
#
_entry.id   058a5187e2d6c49b104d40d0ac623aa1
#
_cell.length_a   1.000
_cell.length_b   1.000
_cell.length_c   1.000
_cell.angle_alpha   90.00
_cell.angle_beta   90.00
_cell.angle_gamma   90.00
#
_symmetry.space_group_name_H-M   'P 1'
#
loop_
_entity.id
_entity.type
_entity.pdbx_description
1 polymer ?
#
loop_
_entity_poly.entity_id
_entity_poly.type
_entity_poly.pdbx_seq_one_letter_code
_entity_poly.pdbx_strand_id
1 'polypeptide(L)'
;MHTRVSFALSLCFLTGAAQAQSVAVTIDSASPGRTFDGFGAVSAGASSRLLYDYPEPYRSQVLDYLFKPNYGAALQHLKVEIGSDVNSTDGSEPSHMRTPQDKDFTRGYEWWLMAEAHRRNPKIILDTLAWGAPGWVGPDSIGAGGTGEPTLYTPAMAHYSAVFLNGAQSQYHLNIPYTGIWNEKQFDAQYVKTLRDVLDKERAGTKIVCCDEYPHEGRGQWSILDAMRKDPALAKSVDVVSVHYPREKGKLTTPADALAAGKPLWSSEDQPESSASIILSRDWAIGGRSLAHLYNENYLEGHFTKTEIWSPVTSYYDILAAPNSGLMYANTPWSGHYDVQGAIWATAHTTQFAEPGWRYLQNASGKLAPGSYVTLAAPNGHDWSMVVETINSKQPISMTIAVKGPLAHSTLHVWETNQKRTFEHVGDISAHDGNFTYTFEPDSLYTITTTVGQHKGTAVPPPSKAFPFPYRDSFEKTPLLRAPAYLSDQDGAYEVHPCAGRPGRCLEQVITQKPVPWGPLPDPWTLAGDIHWTDYTERTDFRVPANGIATLIGRIDSADVFADDKARYPGGYVLRVQSDGHWTLLATAYKKAEKQLAAGEVALDSSRWHSMQMSFHGSTIRASIDGKAVADLQDQTHAHGMIGIGSGWDHTAFDNLAIDKSSEKSGK
;
A
#
# COMPACT_ATOMS: atom_id res chain seq x y z
N MET A 1 12.73 71.62 -48.50
CA MET A 1 13.36 70.40 -49.05
C MET A 1 13.77 69.49 -47.87
N HIS A 2 12.95 68.57 -47.52
CA HIS A 2 13.26 67.59 -46.47
C HIS A 2 13.10 66.19 -47.06
N THR A 3 14.24 65.56 -47.28
CA THR A 3 14.32 64.18 -47.83
C THR A 3 14.08 63.17 -46.69
N ARG A 4 13.03 62.37 -46.78
CA ARG A 4 12.80 61.24 -45.89
C ARG A 4 13.50 60.04 -46.48
N VAL A 5 14.42 59.46 -45.70
CA VAL A 5 15.01 58.13 -45.97
C VAL A 5 14.21 57.05 -45.22
N SER A 6 13.56 56.17 -45.93
CA SER A 6 12.88 55.02 -45.38
C SER A 6 13.87 53.84 -45.29
N PHE A 7 14.15 53.39 -44.08
CA PHE A 7 14.84 52.10 -43.82
C PHE A 7 13.82 50.94 -43.80
N ALA A 8 13.92 50.05 -44.75
CA ALA A 8 13.20 48.79 -44.75
C ALA A 8 14.00 47.75 -43.94
N LEU A 9 13.46 47.32 -42.79
CA LEU A 9 14.02 46.24 -41.97
C LEU A 9 13.47 44.90 -42.52
N SER A 10 14.32 44.14 -43.24
CA SER A 10 14.00 42.74 -43.60
C SER A 10 14.20 41.86 -42.40
N LEU A 11 13.09 41.36 -41.82
CA LEU A 11 13.08 40.33 -40.81
C LEU A 11 13.26 38.95 -41.50
N CYS A 12 14.48 38.39 -41.46
CA CYS A 12 14.70 37.01 -41.81
C CYS A 12 14.17 36.11 -40.64
N PHE A 13 13.04 35.46 -40.83
CA PHE A 13 12.62 34.36 -39.99
C PHE A 13 13.53 33.16 -40.27
N LEU A 14 14.52 32.93 -39.45
CA LEU A 14 15.21 31.66 -39.35
C LEU A 14 14.23 30.67 -38.69
N THR A 15 13.52 29.90 -39.48
CA THR A 15 12.86 28.68 -39.00
C THR A 15 13.96 27.66 -38.72
N GLY A 16 14.41 27.61 -37.47
CA GLY A 16 15.26 26.55 -37.00
C GLY A 16 14.43 25.27 -37.03
N ALA A 17 14.65 24.40 -38.01
CA ALA A 17 14.18 23.03 -37.95
C ALA A 17 14.85 22.41 -36.73
N ALA A 18 14.08 22.14 -35.67
CA ALA A 18 14.53 21.35 -34.54
C ALA A 18 14.95 19.97 -35.09
N GLN A 19 16.26 19.70 -35.10
CA GLN A 19 16.79 18.38 -35.48
C GLN A 19 16.27 17.37 -34.45
N ALA A 20 15.54 16.36 -34.92
CA ALA A 20 15.16 15.24 -34.09
C ALA A 20 16.43 14.58 -33.54
N GLN A 21 16.44 14.33 -32.23
CA GLN A 21 17.55 13.64 -31.57
C GLN A 21 17.66 12.23 -32.19
N SER A 22 18.85 11.88 -32.69
CA SER A 22 19.13 10.52 -33.19
C SER A 22 20.06 9.80 -32.22
N VAL A 23 19.63 8.65 -31.72
CA VAL A 23 20.37 7.78 -30.78
C VAL A 23 20.65 6.45 -31.45
N ALA A 24 21.92 5.98 -31.39
CA ALA A 24 22.30 4.68 -31.90
C ALA A 24 22.53 3.71 -30.74
N VAL A 25 21.90 2.52 -30.82
CA VAL A 25 21.98 1.48 -29.79
C VAL A 25 22.33 0.13 -30.41
N THR A 26 23.21 -0.61 -29.77
CA THR A 26 23.50 -2.00 -30.17
C THR A 26 22.96 -2.95 -29.07
N ILE A 27 22.08 -3.86 -29.47
CA ILE A 27 21.59 -4.95 -28.62
C ILE A 27 22.42 -6.20 -28.93
N ASP A 28 23.21 -6.65 -27.98
CA ASP A 28 23.94 -7.91 -28.04
C ASP A 28 23.99 -8.58 -26.66
N SER A 29 24.27 -9.88 -26.66
CA SER A 29 24.36 -10.66 -25.41
C SER A 29 25.76 -10.68 -24.80
N ALA A 30 26.73 -9.95 -25.37
CA ALA A 30 28.12 -10.01 -24.93
C ALA A 30 28.38 -9.30 -23.60
N SER A 31 27.51 -8.38 -23.21
CA SER A 31 27.63 -7.60 -21.96
C SER A 31 26.38 -7.75 -21.09
N PRO A 32 26.13 -8.94 -20.52
CA PRO A 32 24.98 -9.13 -19.65
C PRO A 32 25.19 -8.31 -18.37
N GLY A 33 24.20 -7.50 -18.04
CA GLY A 33 24.11 -6.76 -16.80
C GLY A 33 23.62 -7.63 -15.64
N ARG A 34 22.98 -6.99 -14.66
CA ARG A 34 22.41 -7.66 -13.48
C ARG A 34 21.19 -8.50 -13.85
N THR A 35 20.86 -9.47 -13.02
CA THR A 35 19.64 -10.24 -13.14
C THR A 35 18.44 -9.36 -12.77
N PHE A 36 17.40 -9.39 -13.57
CA PHE A 36 16.11 -8.79 -13.27
C PHE A 36 15.37 -9.68 -12.25
N ASP A 37 15.08 -9.13 -11.08
CA ASP A 37 14.38 -9.86 -10.03
C ASP A 37 12.86 -9.69 -10.12
N GLY A 38 12.36 -8.73 -10.90
CA GLY A 38 10.93 -8.52 -11.14
C GLY A 38 10.39 -7.21 -10.61
N PHE A 39 9.14 -6.91 -10.96
CA PHE A 39 8.38 -5.82 -10.37
C PHE A 39 7.19 -6.35 -9.57
N GLY A 40 6.89 -5.67 -8.46
CA GLY A 40 5.87 -6.08 -7.53
C GLY A 40 5.19 -4.92 -6.82
N ALA A 41 4.44 -5.28 -5.78
CA ALA A 41 3.80 -4.32 -4.91
C ALA A 41 3.76 -4.82 -3.47
N VAL A 42 3.62 -3.87 -2.53
CA VAL A 42 3.57 -4.09 -1.09
C VAL A 42 2.13 -3.93 -0.61
N SER A 43 1.52 -5.02 -0.12
CA SER A 43 0.24 -4.99 0.57
C SER A 43 0.47 -4.88 2.07
N ALA A 44 0.25 -3.70 2.61
CA ALA A 44 0.36 -3.36 4.02
C ALA A 44 -0.52 -2.16 4.33
N GLY A 45 -0.69 -1.79 5.58
CA GLY A 45 -1.47 -0.63 5.96
C GLY A 45 -2.93 -0.71 5.55
N ALA A 46 -3.52 -1.89 5.60
CA ALA A 46 -4.89 -2.15 5.16
C ALA A 46 -5.16 -1.82 3.67
N SER A 47 -4.12 -1.73 2.82
CA SER A 47 -4.27 -1.32 1.41
C SER A 47 -5.24 -2.20 0.61
N SER A 48 -5.43 -3.46 1.00
CA SER A 48 -6.35 -4.43 0.39
C SER A 48 -7.58 -4.77 1.26
N ARG A 49 -7.81 -4.04 2.38
CA ARG A 49 -8.86 -4.39 3.34
C ARG A 49 -10.27 -4.41 2.73
N LEU A 50 -10.66 -3.35 2.04
CA LEU A 50 -11.99 -3.28 1.41
C LEU A 50 -12.10 -4.18 0.18
N LEU A 51 -10.98 -4.56 -0.47
CA LEU A 51 -10.99 -5.51 -1.58
C LEU A 51 -11.53 -6.88 -1.15
N TYR A 52 -11.22 -7.28 0.09
CA TYR A 52 -11.74 -8.52 0.66
C TYR A 52 -13.28 -8.56 0.67
N ASP A 53 -13.94 -7.41 0.80
CA ASP A 53 -15.40 -7.27 0.85
C ASP A 53 -16.06 -7.09 -0.53
N TYR A 54 -15.29 -7.00 -1.61
CA TYR A 54 -15.87 -6.86 -2.94
C TYR A 54 -16.70 -8.07 -3.35
N PRO A 55 -17.88 -7.86 -3.92
CA PRO A 55 -18.69 -8.96 -4.45
C PRO A 55 -18.07 -9.54 -5.73
N GLU A 56 -18.30 -10.83 -5.97
CA GLU A 56 -18.01 -11.42 -7.27
C GLU A 56 -19.00 -10.92 -8.35
N PRO A 57 -18.57 -10.72 -9.62
CA PRO A 57 -17.26 -11.05 -10.15
C PRO A 57 -16.21 -9.93 -9.99
N TYR A 58 -16.54 -8.80 -9.40
CA TYR A 58 -15.71 -7.59 -9.39
C TYR A 58 -14.41 -7.78 -8.61
N ARG A 59 -14.46 -8.50 -7.49
CA ARG A 59 -13.26 -8.88 -6.73
C ARG A 59 -12.28 -9.67 -7.60
N SER A 60 -12.75 -10.68 -8.31
CA SER A 60 -11.93 -11.45 -9.23
C SER A 60 -11.37 -10.60 -10.37
N GLN A 61 -12.13 -9.64 -10.89
CA GLN A 61 -11.67 -8.74 -11.95
C GLN A 61 -10.51 -7.84 -11.47
N VAL A 62 -10.61 -7.25 -10.27
CA VAL A 62 -9.54 -6.47 -9.66
C VAL A 62 -8.27 -7.31 -9.52
N LEU A 63 -8.39 -8.50 -8.94
CA LEU A 63 -7.28 -9.42 -8.75
C LEU A 63 -6.66 -9.91 -10.08
N ASP A 64 -7.47 -10.05 -11.13
CA ASP A 64 -6.99 -10.39 -12.48
C ASP A 64 -6.15 -9.24 -13.05
N TYR A 65 -6.56 -7.96 -12.89
CA TYR A 65 -5.76 -6.82 -13.33
C TYR A 65 -4.43 -6.71 -12.59
N LEU A 66 -4.37 -7.11 -11.32
CA LEU A 66 -3.14 -7.08 -10.53
C LEU A 66 -2.20 -8.23 -10.87
N PHE A 67 -2.69 -9.46 -10.89
CA PHE A 67 -1.83 -10.65 -10.80
C PHE A 67 -1.84 -11.57 -12.02
N LYS A 68 -2.92 -11.58 -12.83
CA LYS A 68 -3.03 -12.54 -13.92
C LYS A 68 -2.02 -12.21 -15.04
N PRO A 69 -1.16 -13.18 -15.44
CA PRO A 69 -0.24 -12.99 -16.56
C PRO A 69 -0.95 -12.52 -17.82
N ASN A 70 -0.34 -11.62 -18.56
CA ASN A 70 -0.85 -11.11 -19.84
C ASN A 70 -2.28 -10.54 -19.76
N TYR A 71 -2.58 -9.77 -18.70
CA TYR A 71 -3.93 -9.21 -18.54
C TYR A 71 -3.94 -7.75 -18.06
N GLY A 72 -3.14 -7.41 -17.08
CA GLY A 72 -3.00 -6.09 -16.49
C GLY A 72 -1.56 -5.85 -16.05
N ALA A 73 -1.36 -5.43 -14.81
CA ALA A 73 -0.03 -5.25 -14.22
C ALA A 73 0.80 -6.53 -14.18
N ALA A 74 0.16 -7.69 -14.18
CA ALA A 74 0.82 -9.00 -14.15
C ALA A 74 1.98 -9.04 -13.11
N LEU A 75 1.71 -8.57 -11.88
CA LEU A 75 2.71 -8.43 -10.81
C LEU A 75 3.48 -9.74 -10.61
N GLN A 76 4.79 -9.62 -10.50
CA GLN A 76 5.73 -10.73 -10.40
C GLN A 76 6.18 -10.98 -8.97
N HIS A 77 6.02 -9.96 -8.10
CA HIS A 77 6.21 -10.05 -6.65
C HIS A 77 4.99 -9.51 -5.91
N LEU A 78 4.74 -10.08 -4.74
CA LEU A 78 3.83 -9.55 -3.74
C LEU A 78 4.51 -9.64 -2.38
N LYS A 79 4.82 -8.48 -1.80
CA LYS A 79 5.20 -8.35 -0.40
C LYS A 79 3.93 -8.15 0.42
N VAL A 80 3.80 -8.85 1.54
CA VAL A 80 2.68 -8.69 2.46
C VAL A 80 3.15 -8.37 3.87
N GLU A 81 2.30 -7.67 4.62
CA GLU A 81 2.49 -7.40 6.03
C GLU A 81 2.37 -8.70 6.85
N ILE A 82 3.32 -8.92 7.77
CA ILE A 82 3.13 -9.86 8.88
C ILE A 82 2.27 -9.15 9.91
N GLY A 83 1.00 -9.52 10.00
CA GLY A 83 0.01 -8.85 10.83
C GLY A 83 0.38 -8.76 12.30
N SER A 84 -0.04 -7.70 12.97
CA SER A 84 0.41 -7.34 14.33
C SER A 84 -0.69 -6.72 15.21
N ASP A 85 -1.91 -6.57 14.70
CA ASP A 85 -3.03 -5.86 15.33
C ASP A 85 -2.71 -4.35 15.55
N VAL A 86 -1.77 -3.78 14.80
CA VAL A 86 -1.38 -2.35 14.83
C VAL A 86 -1.78 -1.69 13.53
N ASN A 87 -2.14 -0.42 13.58
CA ASN A 87 -2.26 0.39 12.37
C ASN A 87 -0.87 0.59 11.73
N SER A 88 -0.73 0.13 10.50
CA SER A 88 0.51 0.19 9.72
C SER A 88 0.45 1.18 8.54
N THR A 89 -0.56 2.01 8.47
CA THR A 89 -0.77 3.24 7.68
C THR A 89 -2.26 3.61 7.59
N ASP A 90 -3.10 2.79 6.98
CA ASP A 90 -4.52 3.02 6.72
C ASP A 90 -5.41 2.03 7.49
N GLY A 91 -4.82 1.25 8.37
CA GLY A 91 -5.50 0.27 9.23
C GLY A 91 -4.61 -0.89 9.63
N SER A 92 -5.21 -1.83 10.37
CA SER A 92 -4.53 -2.95 10.99
C SER A 92 -4.71 -4.24 10.22
N GLU A 93 -3.65 -5.04 10.11
CA GLU A 93 -3.73 -6.47 9.75
C GLU A 93 -3.66 -7.31 11.03
N PRO A 94 -4.64 -8.21 11.26
CA PRO A 94 -4.68 -9.05 12.44
C PRO A 94 -3.48 -9.99 12.60
N SER A 95 -3.00 -10.11 13.82
CA SER A 95 -1.92 -11.04 14.19
C SER A 95 -2.36 -12.51 14.09
N HIS A 96 -1.50 -13.35 13.53
CA HIS A 96 -1.70 -14.81 13.48
C HIS A 96 -1.39 -15.51 14.81
N MET A 97 -0.75 -14.81 15.75
CA MET A 97 -0.46 -15.30 17.11
C MET A 97 -0.66 -14.15 18.12
N ARG A 98 -1.81 -14.08 18.74
CA ARG A 98 -2.10 -13.09 19.81
C ARG A 98 -1.48 -13.47 21.14
N THR A 99 -1.11 -14.74 21.28
CA THR A 99 -0.30 -15.27 22.39
C THR A 99 0.72 -16.26 21.84
N PRO A 100 1.76 -16.65 22.59
CA PRO A 100 2.74 -17.63 22.12
C PRO A 100 2.16 -19.00 21.73
N GLN A 101 0.96 -19.34 22.24
CA GLN A 101 0.28 -20.61 21.96
C GLN A 101 -0.82 -20.51 20.92
N ASP A 102 -1.30 -19.31 20.64
CA ASP A 102 -2.34 -19.06 19.64
C ASP A 102 -1.77 -19.10 18.22
N LYS A 103 -2.41 -19.84 17.34
CA LYS A 103 -2.03 -19.92 15.93
C LYS A 103 -3.28 -20.02 15.07
N ASP A 104 -3.60 -18.92 14.37
CA ASP A 104 -4.68 -18.88 13.39
C ASP A 104 -4.23 -18.17 12.12
N PHE A 105 -3.93 -18.92 11.09
CA PHE A 105 -3.49 -18.44 9.77
C PHE A 105 -4.65 -18.05 8.86
N THR A 106 -5.84 -17.85 9.40
CA THR A 106 -7.02 -17.40 8.65
C THR A 106 -7.51 -16.03 9.06
N ARG A 107 -6.86 -15.36 10.03
CA ARG A 107 -7.14 -13.98 10.45
C ARG A 107 -6.67 -13.00 9.41
N GLY A 108 -7.39 -11.90 9.25
CA GLY A 108 -7.05 -10.83 8.32
C GLY A 108 -7.31 -11.17 6.86
N TYR A 109 -6.68 -10.44 5.99
CA TYR A 109 -6.90 -10.48 4.54
C TYR A 109 -5.61 -10.76 3.74
N GLU A 110 -4.42 -10.66 4.32
CA GLU A 110 -3.17 -10.88 3.59
C GLU A 110 -2.97 -12.37 3.21
N TRP A 111 -3.39 -13.31 4.04
CA TRP A 111 -3.39 -14.74 3.69
C TRP A 111 -4.21 -15.04 2.45
N TRP A 112 -5.41 -14.46 2.40
CA TRP A 112 -6.30 -14.57 1.26
C TRP A 112 -5.68 -13.92 0.02
N LEU A 113 -5.08 -12.73 0.15
CA LEU A 113 -4.48 -12.01 -0.98
C LEU A 113 -3.31 -12.79 -1.58
N MET A 114 -2.42 -13.35 -0.76
CA MET A 114 -1.32 -14.22 -1.23
C MET A 114 -1.86 -15.44 -1.99
N ALA A 115 -2.87 -16.12 -1.43
CA ALA A 115 -3.48 -17.28 -2.06
C ALA A 115 -4.14 -16.94 -3.41
N GLU A 116 -4.85 -15.81 -3.50
CA GLU A 116 -5.48 -15.34 -4.73
C GLU A 116 -4.47 -14.87 -5.79
N ALA A 117 -3.38 -14.24 -5.35
CA ALA A 117 -2.28 -13.87 -6.23
C ALA A 117 -1.60 -15.12 -6.83
N HIS A 118 -1.25 -16.09 -6.00
CA HIS A 118 -0.63 -17.34 -6.43
C HIS A 118 -1.56 -18.17 -7.34
N ARG A 119 -2.85 -18.21 -7.04
CA ARG A 119 -3.84 -18.91 -7.88
C ARG A 119 -3.88 -18.34 -9.32
N ARG A 120 -3.69 -17.02 -9.48
CA ARG A 120 -3.67 -16.35 -10.80
C ARG A 120 -2.32 -16.42 -11.47
N ASN A 121 -1.26 -16.28 -10.70
CA ASN A 121 0.12 -16.34 -11.15
C ASN A 121 0.92 -17.32 -10.28
N PRO A 122 0.97 -18.62 -10.63
CA PRO A 122 1.75 -19.59 -9.86
C PRO A 122 3.26 -19.32 -9.81
N LYS A 123 3.77 -18.42 -10.66
CA LYS A 123 5.17 -18.00 -10.68
C LYS A 123 5.41 -16.78 -9.76
N ILE A 124 4.37 -16.18 -9.14
CA ILE A 124 4.56 -15.01 -8.29
C ILE A 124 5.49 -15.31 -7.14
N ILE A 125 6.39 -14.40 -6.88
CA ILE A 125 7.36 -14.50 -5.78
C ILE A 125 6.76 -13.75 -4.59
N LEU A 126 6.62 -14.43 -3.45
CA LEU A 126 6.08 -13.86 -2.23
C LEU A 126 7.21 -13.36 -1.33
N ASP A 127 6.94 -12.28 -0.62
CA ASP A 127 7.84 -11.60 0.30
C ASP A 127 7.06 -11.13 1.52
N THR A 128 7.70 -10.92 2.66
CA THR A 128 7.04 -10.47 3.89
C THR A 128 7.86 -9.43 4.61
N LEU A 129 7.17 -8.54 5.34
CA LEU A 129 7.78 -7.53 6.20
C LEU A 129 6.88 -7.29 7.41
N ALA A 130 7.44 -6.94 8.58
CA ALA A 130 6.69 -6.58 9.76
C ALA A 130 6.67 -5.07 9.95
N TRP A 131 5.49 -4.51 10.31
CA TRP A 131 5.35 -3.12 10.76
C TRP A 131 5.29 -3.02 12.28
N GLY A 132 4.66 -3.99 12.92
CA GLY A 132 4.53 -4.10 14.36
C GLY A 132 4.62 -5.54 14.83
N ALA A 133 4.31 -5.78 16.11
CA ALA A 133 4.22 -7.11 16.68
C ALA A 133 3.15 -7.19 17.77
N PRO A 134 2.53 -8.34 18.00
CA PRO A 134 1.63 -8.50 19.14
C PRO A 134 2.36 -8.28 20.45
N GLY A 135 1.63 -7.79 21.47
CA GLY A 135 2.20 -7.30 22.72
C GLY A 135 3.07 -8.28 23.48
N TRP A 136 2.84 -9.60 23.33
CA TRP A 136 3.66 -10.63 23.98
C TRP A 136 5.10 -10.72 23.43
N VAL A 137 5.36 -10.20 22.24
CA VAL A 137 6.69 -10.16 21.61
C VAL A 137 7.57 -9.09 22.27
N GLY A 138 6.97 -8.00 22.73
CA GLY A 138 7.68 -6.81 23.22
C GLY A 138 8.23 -6.85 24.64
N PRO A 139 7.59 -7.49 25.65
CA PRO A 139 8.00 -7.35 27.06
C PRO A 139 9.41 -7.81 27.37
N ASP A 140 9.87 -8.87 26.73
CA ASP A 140 11.23 -9.41 26.92
C ASP A 140 12.32 -8.57 26.24
N SER A 141 11.93 -7.57 25.50
CA SER A 141 12.82 -6.65 24.81
C SER A 141 13.27 -5.46 25.64
N ILE A 142 12.75 -5.31 26.84
CA ILE A 142 13.18 -4.32 27.82
C ILE A 142 14.61 -4.66 28.20
N GLY A 143 15.60 -4.29 27.40
CA GLY A 143 16.99 -4.56 27.71
C GLY A 143 17.95 -4.63 26.53
N ALA A 144 17.50 -4.87 25.33
CA ALA A 144 18.38 -4.95 24.16
C ALA A 144 19.01 -3.59 23.77
N GLY A 145 18.43 -2.48 24.21
CA GLY A 145 18.97 -1.13 23.98
C GLY A 145 19.05 -0.24 25.20
N GLY A 146 18.64 -0.69 26.39
CA GLY A 146 18.70 0.10 27.63
C GLY A 146 17.71 1.28 27.71
N THR A 147 16.81 1.44 26.73
CA THR A 147 15.84 2.54 26.71
C THR A 147 14.53 2.18 27.43
N GLY A 148 14.26 0.88 27.64
CA GLY A 148 12.98 0.41 28.20
C GLY A 148 11.79 0.47 27.23
N GLU A 149 11.99 0.91 25.99
CA GLU A 149 10.95 0.97 24.98
C GLU A 149 10.74 -0.41 24.33
N PRO A 150 9.50 -0.82 24.02
CA PRO A 150 9.21 -2.04 23.29
C PRO A 150 9.89 -2.05 21.92
N THR A 151 10.43 -3.21 21.51
CA THR A 151 11.07 -3.38 20.20
C THR A 151 10.69 -4.71 19.58
N LEU A 152 10.72 -4.77 18.22
CA LEU A 152 10.62 -6.02 17.48
C LEU A 152 11.91 -6.85 17.52
N TYR A 153 13.04 -6.27 17.89
CA TYR A 153 14.35 -6.95 17.80
C TYR A 153 14.56 -7.97 18.90
N THR A 154 13.74 -9.02 18.88
CA THR A 154 13.74 -10.10 19.88
C THR A 154 13.78 -11.48 19.22
N PRO A 155 14.28 -12.51 19.92
CA PRO A 155 14.15 -13.89 19.45
C PRO A 155 12.68 -14.34 19.28
N ALA A 156 11.77 -13.78 20.08
CA ALA A 156 10.32 -14.04 19.96
C ALA A 156 9.78 -13.56 18.61
N MET A 157 10.23 -12.37 18.13
CA MET A 157 9.84 -11.87 16.82
C MET A 157 10.41 -12.73 15.68
N ALA A 158 11.66 -13.18 15.79
CA ALA A 158 12.24 -14.08 14.79
C ALA A 158 11.45 -15.40 14.68
N HIS A 159 11.01 -15.95 15.80
CA HIS A 159 10.12 -17.11 15.84
C HIS A 159 8.72 -16.77 15.27
N TYR A 160 8.14 -15.63 15.63
CA TYR A 160 6.86 -15.15 15.11
C TYR A 160 6.85 -15.08 13.57
N SER A 161 7.90 -14.52 12.98
CA SER A 161 8.08 -14.48 11.53
C SER A 161 8.22 -15.88 10.92
N ALA A 162 9.01 -16.77 11.54
CA ALA A 162 9.15 -18.15 11.07
C ALA A 162 7.83 -18.92 11.11
N VAL A 163 7.00 -18.70 12.14
CA VAL A 163 5.66 -19.30 12.24
C VAL A 163 4.73 -18.77 11.14
N PHE A 164 4.79 -17.50 10.78
CA PHE A 164 4.06 -16.96 9.64
C PHE A 164 4.43 -17.69 8.35
N LEU A 165 5.71 -17.80 8.04
CA LEU A 165 6.20 -18.51 6.84
C LEU A 165 5.78 -19.98 6.80
N ASN A 166 5.80 -20.65 7.95
CA ASN A 166 5.37 -22.05 8.09
C ASN A 166 3.85 -22.18 7.96
N GLY A 167 3.08 -21.21 8.45
CA GLY A 167 1.64 -21.10 8.27
C GLY A 167 1.22 -21.00 6.82
N ALA A 168 1.90 -20.13 6.05
CA ALA A 168 1.69 -20.00 4.61
C ALA A 168 1.90 -21.34 3.89
N GLN A 169 2.96 -22.06 4.23
CA GLN A 169 3.27 -23.35 3.62
C GLN A 169 2.28 -24.43 4.02
N SER A 170 1.94 -24.52 5.31
CA SER A 170 1.10 -25.63 5.82
C SER A 170 -0.37 -25.44 5.48
N GLN A 171 -0.90 -24.22 5.56
CA GLN A 171 -2.32 -23.94 5.38
C GLN A 171 -2.69 -23.66 3.91
N TYR A 172 -1.80 -22.98 3.17
CA TYR A 172 -2.08 -22.49 1.81
C TYR A 172 -1.16 -23.08 0.74
N HIS A 173 -0.19 -23.92 1.11
CA HIS A 173 0.83 -24.48 0.21
C HIS A 173 1.67 -23.40 -0.50
N LEU A 174 1.81 -22.24 0.11
CA LEU A 174 2.57 -21.10 -0.42
C LEU A 174 4.02 -21.17 0.07
N ASN A 175 4.96 -21.03 -0.85
CA ASN A 175 6.37 -20.82 -0.51
C ASN A 175 6.63 -19.31 -0.49
N ILE A 176 7.20 -18.82 0.62
CA ILE A 176 7.64 -17.42 0.77
C ILE A 176 9.18 -17.46 0.86
N PRO A 177 9.87 -17.14 -0.25
CA PRO A 177 11.34 -17.25 -0.29
C PRO A 177 12.07 -16.06 0.35
N TYR A 178 11.38 -14.98 0.68
CA TYR A 178 11.99 -13.76 1.23
C TYR A 178 11.23 -13.26 2.44
N THR A 179 11.95 -12.68 3.41
CA THR A 179 11.38 -11.99 4.56
C THR A 179 12.24 -10.79 4.95
N GLY A 180 11.61 -9.64 5.22
CA GLY A 180 12.26 -8.47 5.78
C GLY A 180 12.34 -8.52 7.30
N ILE A 181 12.70 -7.38 7.91
CA ILE A 181 12.84 -7.25 9.38
C ILE A 181 11.78 -6.34 9.97
N TRP A 182 11.99 -5.03 10.02
CA TRP A 182 11.06 -4.04 10.57
C TRP A 182 10.94 -2.85 9.62
N ASN A 183 9.74 -2.58 9.16
CA ASN A 183 9.48 -1.50 8.21
C ASN A 183 10.02 -0.16 8.69
N GLU A 184 10.87 0.47 7.87
CA GLU A 184 11.37 1.83 8.01
C GLU A 184 11.99 2.17 9.38
N LYS A 185 12.43 1.16 10.11
CA LYS A 185 13.20 1.33 11.35
C LYS A 185 14.67 1.01 11.12
N GLN A 186 15.54 1.68 11.88
CA GLN A 186 16.96 1.39 11.85
C GLN A 186 17.18 -0.09 12.24
N PHE A 187 17.94 -0.84 11.43
CA PHE A 187 18.18 -2.25 11.68
C PHE A 187 19.02 -2.49 12.95
N ASP A 188 18.81 -3.64 13.56
CA ASP A 188 19.67 -4.19 14.60
C ASP A 188 20.48 -5.35 14.05
N ALA A 189 21.83 -5.22 14.03
CA ALA A 189 22.72 -6.21 13.45
C ALA A 189 22.69 -7.55 14.19
N GLN A 190 22.43 -7.55 15.50
CA GLN A 190 22.32 -8.79 16.27
C GLN A 190 21.00 -9.49 15.97
N TYR A 191 19.91 -8.72 15.81
CA TYR A 191 18.62 -9.30 15.41
C TYR A 191 18.67 -9.94 14.04
N VAL A 192 19.29 -9.31 13.04
CA VAL A 192 19.44 -9.90 11.69
C VAL A 192 20.14 -11.26 11.75
N LYS A 193 21.19 -11.38 12.58
CA LYS A 193 21.88 -12.68 12.80
C LYS A 193 20.97 -13.67 13.55
N THR A 194 20.23 -13.21 14.54
CA THR A 194 19.26 -14.05 15.28
C THR A 194 18.16 -14.57 14.37
N LEU A 195 17.59 -13.70 13.50
CA LEU A 195 16.61 -14.10 12.50
C LEU A 195 17.19 -15.16 11.55
N ARG A 196 18.42 -14.99 11.08
CA ARG A 196 19.10 -16.00 10.24
C ARG A 196 19.20 -17.35 10.94
N ASP A 197 19.62 -17.35 12.21
CA ASP A 197 19.76 -18.58 13.01
C ASP A 197 18.42 -19.28 13.23
N VAL A 198 17.33 -18.52 13.43
CA VAL A 198 15.97 -19.07 13.58
C VAL A 198 15.48 -19.62 12.25
N LEU A 199 15.62 -18.86 11.16
CA LEU A 199 15.20 -19.31 9.83
C LEU A 199 15.95 -20.55 9.37
N ASP A 200 17.27 -20.66 9.64
CA ASP A 200 18.03 -21.86 9.29
C ASP A 200 17.53 -23.12 10.00
N LYS A 201 16.96 -22.98 11.19
CA LYS A 201 16.40 -24.09 11.98
C LYS A 201 14.94 -24.38 11.65
N GLU A 202 14.12 -23.33 11.50
CA GLU A 202 12.67 -23.46 11.44
C GLU A 202 12.10 -23.33 10.02
N ARG A 203 12.83 -22.63 9.14
CA ARG A 203 12.40 -22.35 7.76
C ARG A 203 13.61 -22.24 6.81
N ALA A 204 14.38 -23.31 6.67
CA ALA A 204 15.57 -23.34 5.83
C ALA A 204 15.30 -22.91 4.38
N GLY A 205 16.17 -22.08 3.84
CA GLY A 205 16.10 -21.57 2.47
C GLY A 205 15.39 -20.22 2.31
N THR A 206 14.72 -19.69 3.34
CA THR A 206 14.21 -18.31 3.30
C THR A 206 15.34 -17.31 3.37
N LYS A 207 15.33 -16.32 2.48
CA LYS A 207 16.33 -15.26 2.35
C LYS A 207 15.92 -14.04 3.14
N ILE A 208 16.90 -13.36 3.75
CA ILE A 208 16.67 -12.11 4.48
C ILE A 208 16.88 -10.93 3.53
N VAL A 209 15.82 -10.12 3.41
CA VAL A 209 15.82 -8.81 2.76
C VAL A 209 16.10 -7.77 3.84
N CYS A 210 17.16 -6.98 3.69
CA CYS A 210 17.56 -6.01 4.70
C CYS A 210 17.97 -4.68 4.05
N CYS A 211 17.45 -3.53 4.53
CA CYS A 211 16.75 -3.48 5.79
C CYS A 211 15.42 -2.71 5.70
N ASP A 212 14.92 -2.40 4.49
CA ASP A 212 13.66 -1.69 4.29
C ASP A 212 13.60 -0.36 5.08
N GLU A 213 14.76 0.34 5.16
CA GLU A 213 14.86 1.62 5.86
C GLU A 213 14.41 2.78 4.98
N TYR A 214 13.84 3.80 5.62
CA TYR A 214 13.45 5.07 5.03
C TYR A 214 14.64 6.05 4.99
N PRO A 215 14.73 7.02 4.06
CA PRO A 215 15.79 8.03 4.04
C PRO A 215 15.84 8.86 5.33
N HIS A 216 17.01 8.92 5.97
CA HIS A 216 17.30 9.83 7.08
C HIS A 216 18.70 10.44 6.92
N GLU A 217 19.11 11.31 7.83
CA GLU A 217 20.41 11.99 7.78
C GLU A 217 21.60 11.02 7.70
N GLY A 218 22.65 11.46 7.05
CA GLY A 218 23.89 10.69 6.89
C GLY A 218 23.80 9.66 5.76
N ARG A 219 24.28 8.42 6.01
CA ARG A 219 24.09 7.31 5.06
C ARG A 219 22.69 6.71 5.14
N GLY A 220 21.90 7.07 6.19
CA GLY A 220 20.53 6.68 6.37
C GLY A 220 20.28 5.21 6.03
N GLN A 221 19.32 4.98 5.15
CA GLN A 221 18.92 3.66 4.64
C GLN A 221 20.06 2.79 4.03
N TRP A 222 21.25 3.33 3.79
CA TRP A 222 22.41 2.61 3.27
C TRP A 222 23.45 2.22 4.33
N SER A 223 23.17 2.47 5.61
CA SER A 223 24.09 2.21 6.73
C SER A 223 24.43 0.73 6.90
N ILE A 224 23.58 -0.17 6.45
CA ILE A 224 23.84 -1.62 6.38
C ILE A 224 25.09 -1.97 5.58
N LEU A 225 25.42 -1.23 4.53
CA LEU A 225 26.64 -1.47 3.72
C LEU A 225 27.91 -1.32 4.57
N ASP A 226 27.95 -0.32 5.46
CA ASP A 226 29.06 -0.11 6.37
C ASP A 226 29.13 -1.17 7.47
N ALA A 227 27.97 -1.57 7.97
CA ALA A 227 27.87 -2.62 8.99
C ALA A 227 28.36 -3.98 8.46
N MET A 228 27.92 -4.37 7.25
CA MET A 228 28.36 -5.62 6.61
C MET A 228 29.84 -5.64 6.32
N ARG A 229 30.49 -4.52 5.98
CA ARG A 229 31.95 -4.46 5.81
C ARG A 229 32.70 -4.72 7.10
N LYS A 230 32.13 -4.34 8.24
CA LYS A 230 32.74 -4.51 9.57
C LYS A 230 32.41 -5.85 10.21
N ASP A 231 31.29 -6.47 9.85
CA ASP A 231 30.83 -7.75 10.41
C ASP A 231 30.52 -8.76 9.28
N PRO A 232 31.49 -9.68 9.00
CA PRO A 232 31.28 -10.73 8.00
C PRO A 232 30.14 -11.69 8.31
N ALA A 233 29.77 -11.88 9.60
CA ALA A 233 28.63 -12.71 9.96
C ALA A 233 27.31 -12.03 9.58
N LEU A 234 27.21 -10.72 9.81
CA LEU A 234 26.07 -9.94 9.32
C LEU A 234 26.00 -9.98 7.80
N ALA A 235 27.12 -9.78 7.10
CA ALA A 235 27.16 -9.85 5.63
C ALA A 235 26.69 -11.20 5.08
N LYS A 236 26.99 -12.31 5.80
CA LYS A 236 26.50 -13.65 5.46
C LYS A 236 24.99 -13.80 5.73
N SER A 237 24.45 -13.14 6.74
CA SER A 237 23.04 -13.23 7.11
C SER A 237 22.12 -12.47 6.17
N VAL A 238 22.61 -11.42 5.51
CA VAL A 238 21.84 -10.61 4.55
C VAL A 238 21.94 -11.19 3.15
N ASP A 239 20.82 -11.50 2.51
CA ASP A 239 20.79 -12.01 1.14
C ASP A 239 20.58 -10.89 0.11
N VAL A 240 19.76 -9.88 0.45
CA VAL A 240 19.40 -8.74 -0.38
C VAL A 240 19.55 -7.46 0.43
N VAL A 241 20.09 -6.41 -0.17
CA VAL A 241 20.06 -5.06 0.39
C VAL A 241 18.83 -4.33 -0.17
N SER A 242 17.98 -3.87 0.71
CA SER A 242 16.71 -3.22 0.37
C SER A 242 16.58 -1.86 1.02
N VAL A 243 15.90 -0.96 0.32
CA VAL A 243 15.63 0.40 0.77
C VAL A 243 14.23 0.83 0.33
N HIS A 244 13.61 1.74 1.10
CA HIS A 244 12.35 2.36 0.78
C HIS A 244 12.57 3.77 0.23
N TYR A 245 11.77 4.18 -0.76
CA TYR A 245 11.76 5.53 -1.32
C TYR A 245 13.17 6.09 -1.58
N PRO A 246 13.99 5.45 -2.43
CA PRO A 246 15.42 5.72 -2.52
C PRO A 246 15.77 7.07 -3.17
N ARG A 247 14.93 8.07 -2.97
CA ARG A 247 15.10 9.44 -3.52
C ARG A 247 15.11 10.48 -2.42
N GLU A 248 15.93 11.47 -2.59
CA GLU A 248 15.90 12.70 -1.80
C GLU A 248 15.87 13.89 -2.76
N LYS A 249 14.82 14.73 -2.65
CA LYS A 249 14.63 15.89 -3.54
C LYS A 249 14.70 15.52 -5.03
N GLY A 250 14.05 14.39 -5.39
CA GLY A 250 13.98 13.88 -6.76
C GLY A 250 15.28 13.24 -7.28
N LYS A 251 16.25 12.94 -6.41
CA LYS A 251 17.51 12.28 -6.79
C LYS A 251 17.69 10.99 -6.03
N LEU A 252 18.07 9.95 -6.75
CA LEU A 252 18.42 8.66 -6.15
C LEU A 252 19.60 8.80 -5.18
N THR A 253 19.48 8.13 -4.04
CA THR A 253 20.47 8.18 -2.93
C THR A 253 21.46 7.05 -2.97
N THR A 254 21.41 6.16 -3.98
CA THR A 254 22.29 4.97 -4.08
C THR A 254 23.76 5.39 -4.07
N PRO A 255 24.55 4.97 -3.07
CA PRO A 255 25.94 5.33 -3.01
C PRO A 255 26.78 4.54 -4.05
N ALA A 256 27.85 5.15 -4.53
CA ALA A 256 28.70 4.56 -5.57
C ALA A 256 29.30 3.18 -5.18
N ASP A 257 29.43 2.89 -3.89
CA ASP A 257 29.95 1.65 -3.36
C ASP A 257 28.89 0.57 -3.09
N ALA A 258 27.61 0.83 -3.36
CA ALA A 258 26.52 -0.13 -3.09
C ALA A 258 26.73 -1.47 -3.83
N LEU A 259 27.19 -1.41 -5.08
CA LEU A 259 27.48 -2.61 -5.87
C LEU A 259 28.63 -3.46 -5.32
N ALA A 260 29.57 -2.84 -4.57
CA ALA A 260 30.69 -3.55 -3.97
C ALA A 260 30.27 -4.54 -2.87
N ALA A 261 29.03 -4.43 -2.35
CA ALA A 261 28.47 -5.40 -1.40
C ALA A 261 28.24 -6.78 -2.03
N GLY A 262 28.19 -6.88 -3.37
CA GLY A 262 27.97 -8.14 -4.10
C GLY A 262 26.57 -8.72 -3.91
N LYS A 263 25.60 -7.93 -3.40
CA LYS A 263 24.22 -8.32 -3.15
C LYS A 263 23.29 -7.74 -4.21
N PRO A 264 22.13 -8.37 -4.49
CA PRO A 264 21.02 -7.68 -5.16
C PRO A 264 20.66 -6.41 -4.40
N LEU A 265 20.30 -5.36 -5.14
CA LEU A 265 19.76 -4.12 -4.57
C LEU A 265 18.30 -4.00 -4.98
N TRP A 266 17.41 -3.85 -4.00
CA TRP A 266 15.97 -3.72 -4.23
C TRP A 266 15.46 -2.37 -3.75
N SER A 267 14.68 -1.69 -4.58
CA SER A 267 13.74 -0.66 -4.16
C SER A 267 12.48 -1.40 -3.70
N SER A 268 12.48 -1.75 -2.43
CA SER A 268 11.54 -2.72 -1.84
C SER A 268 10.23 -2.11 -1.36
N GLU A 269 10.13 -0.79 -1.44
CA GLU A 269 8.92 0.02 -1.40
C GLU A 269 9.22 1.36 -2.06
N ASP A 270 8.43 1.73 -3.06
CA ASP A 270 8.68 2.95 -3.83
C ASP A 270 7.39 3.57 -4.33
N GLN A 271 7.48 4.85 -4.65
CA GLN A 271 6.43 5.62 -5.31
C GLN A 271 7.06 6.78 -6.07
N PRO A 272 6.45 7.25 -7.17
CA PRO A 272 6.88 8.49 -7.80
C PRO A 272 6.72 9.67 -6.83
N GLU A 273 7.79 10.45 -6.64
CA GLU A 273 7.68 11.71 -5.93
C GLU A 273 6.73 12.66 -6.66
N SER A 274 5.69 13.13 -5.99
CA SER A 274 4.89 14.26 -6.45
C SER A 274 4.80 15.31 -5.35
N SER A 275 4.89 16.58 -5.73
CA SER A 275 4.74 17.71 -4.81
C SER A 275 3.34 17.88 -4.21
N ALA A 276 2.39 17.01 -4.60
CA ALA A 276 0.97 17.18 -4.33
C ALA A 276 0.29 15.94 -3.73
N SER A 277 0.99 15.13 -2.92
CA SER A 277 0.52 13.83 -2.48
C SER A 277 0.60 12.73 -3.56
N ILE A 278 0.73 11.53 -3.09
CA ILE A 278 0.88 10.31 -3.86
C ILE A 278 -0.40 10.01 -4.63
N ILE A 279 -0.41 10.22 -5.94
CA ILE A 279 -1.57 9.92 -6.79
C ILE A 279 -1.10 9.00 -7.92
N LEU A 280 -0.94 7.71 -7.63
CA LEU A 280 -0.48 6.75 -8.61
C LEU A 280 -1.57 6.30 -9.59
N SER A 281 -2.78 6.12 -9.09
CA SER A 281 -3.78 5.33 -9.79
C SER A 281 -4.59 6.07 -10.85
N ARG A 282 -4.64 7.42 -10.82
CA ARG A 282 -5.76 8.11 -11.48
C ARG A 282 -5.68 8.24 -13.00
N ASP A 283 -4.56 8.58 -13.60
CA ASP A 283 -4.44 8.67 -15.05
C ASP A 283 -3.00 8.55 -15.55
N TRP A 284 -2.84 8.56 -16.87
CA TRP A 284 -1.53 8.55 -17.50
C TRP A 284 -0.72 9.81 -17.14
N ALA A 285 -1.34 10.98 -17.18
CA ALA A 285 -0.65 12.26 -17.02
C ALA A 285 -0.04 12.45 -15.63
N ILE A 286 -0.57 11.78 -14.61
CA ILE A 286 -0.10 11.89 -13.22
C ILE A 286 0.62 10.61 -12.80
N GLY A 287 -0.07 9.47 -12.76
CA GLY A 287 0.46 8.23 -12.22
C GLY A 287 1.27 7.42 -13.21
N GLY A 288 0.73 7.14 -14.38
CA GLY A 288 1.34 6.23 -15.33
C GLY A 288 2.71 6.68 -15.85
N ARG A 289 2.83 7.94 -16.28
CA ARG A 289 4.09 8.51 -16.78
C ARG A 289 5.18 8.56 -15.71
N SER A 290 4.83 8.99 -14.50
CA SER A 290 5.79 9.10 -13.41
C SER A 290 6.33 7.74 -13.00
N LEU A 291 5.48 6.72 -13.00
CA LEU A 291 5.85 5.35 -12.70
C LEU A 291 6.71 4.72 -13.82
N ALA A 292 6.40 5.01 -15.08
CA ALA A 292 7.21 4.56 -16.21
C ALA A 292 8.66 5.08 -16.12
N HIS A 293 8.82 6.35 -15.78
CA HIS A 293 10.13 6.97 -15.55
C HIS A 293 10.84 6.33 -14.35
N LEU A 294 10.15 6.19 -13.22
CA LEU A 294 10.68 5.60 -11.99
C LEU A 294 11.28 4.20 -12.22
N TYR A 295 10.60 3.33 -12.94
CA TYR A 295 11.08 1.97 -13.19
C TYR A 295 12.41 1.94 -13.94
N ASN A 296 12.55 2.73 -14.98
CA ASN A 296 13.79 2.81 -15.75
C ASN A 296 14.91 3.47 -14.93
N GLU A 297 14.62 4.57 -14.23
CA GLU A 297 15.58 5.29 -13.39
C GLU A 297 16.11 4.42 -12.23
N ASN A 298 15.24 3.63 -11.61
CA ASN A 298 15.62 2.69 -10.56
C ASN A 298 16.71 1.72 -11.02
N TYR A 299 16.64 1.20 -12.24
CA TYR A 299 17.72 0.38 -12.78
C TYR A 299 18.93 1.21 -13.19
N LEU A 300 18.75 2.25 -14.01
CA LEU A 300 19.84 2.99 -14.64
C LEU A 300 20.72 3.73 -13.65
N GLU A 301 20.13 4.35 -12.64
CA GLU A 301 20.81 5.18 -11.66
C GLU A 301 20.85 4.55 -10.27
N GLY A 302 19.77 3.90 -9.86
CA GLY A 302 19.65 3.24 -8.56
C GLY A 302 20.32 1.87 -8.51
N HIS A 303 20.60 1.27 -9.68
CA HIS A 303 21.11 -0.09 -9.78
C HIS A 303 20.19 -1.14 -9.16
N PHE A 304 18.92 -0.85 -8.97
CA PHE A 304 17.94 -1.79 -8.44
C PHE A 304 17.57 -2.84 -9.48
N THR A 305 17.45 -4.08 -9.01
CA THR A 305 17.05 -5.22 -9.84
C THR A 305 15.59 -5.62 -9.63
N LYS A 306 14.97 -5.08 -8.57
CA LYS A 306 13.55 -5.20 -8.24
C LYS A 306 13.02 -3.84 -7.82
N THR A 307 11.77 -3.57 -8.17
CA THR A 307 10.99 -2.44 -7.64
C THR A 307 9.64 -2.94 -7.17
N GLU A 308 9.25 -2.61 -5.95
CA GLU A 308 7.92 -2.82 -5.40
C GLU A 308 7.24 -1.49 -5.10
N ILE A 309 6.01 -1.37 -5.54
CA ILE A 309 5.22 -0.15 -5.36
C ILE A 309 4.28 -0.31 -4.17
N TRP A 310 4.23 0.66 -3.30
CA TRP A 310 3.21 0.77 -2.29
C TRP A 310 2.04 1.59 -2.84
N SER A 311 0.86 1.00 -3.09
CA SER A 311 0.44 -0.37 -2.81
C SER A 311 -0.11 -1.03 -4.09
N PRO A 312 -0.50 -2.32 -4.08
CA PRO A 312 -1.12 -2.95 -5.25
C PRO A 312 -2.47 -2.30 -5.59
N VAL A 313 -3.21 -1.87 -4.58
CA VAL A 313 -4.56 -1.30 -4.76
C VAL A 313 -4.87 -0.34 -3.62
N THR A 314 -5.45 0.81 -3.93
CA THR A 314 -6.11 1.66 -2.94
C THR A 314 -7.49 1.07 -2.65
N SER A 315 -7.60 0.28 -1.57
CA SER A 315 -8.84 -0.36 -1.16
C SER A 315 -9.12 -0.15 0.33
N TYR A 316 -9.22 1.11 0.70
CA TYR A 316 -9.49 1.67 2.02
C TYR A 316 -10.21 3.01 1.88
N TYR A 317 -10.60 3.64 2.99
CA TYR A 317 -11.32 4.90 2.96
C TYR A 317 -10.41 6.10 2.68
N ASP A 318 -10.86 7.03 1.84
CA ASP A 318 -10.07 8.18 1.36
C ASP A 318 -9.66 9.20 2.44
N ILE A 319 -10.25 9.13 3.63
CA ILE A 319 -9.91 10.02 4.75
C ILE A 319 -8.71 9.54 5.58
N LEU A 320 -8.19 8.36 5.27
CA LEU A 320 -7.04 7.77 5.94
C LEU A 320 -5.71 8.39 5.45
N ALA A 321 -4.59 7.93 5.99
CA ALA A 321 -3.31 8.61 5.89
C ALA A 321 -2.76 8.75 4.47
N ALA A 322 -2.96 7.74 3.63
CA ALA A 322 -2.30 7.67 2.32
C ALA A 322 -3.27 7.49 1.15
N PRO A 323 -4.19 8.44 0.92
CA PRO A 323 -5.18 8.31 -0.15
C PRO A 323 -4.52 8.19 -1.52
N ASN A 324 -5.06 7.32 -2.38
CA ASN A 324 -4.66 7.17 -3.79
C ASN A 324 -3.23 6.61 -4.04
N SER A 325 -2.67 5.83 -3.14
CA SER A 325 -1.31 5.27 -3.29
C SER A 325 -1.21 4.03 -4.19
N GLY A 326 -2.32 3.36 -4.50
CA GLY A 326 -2.32 2.08 -5.21
C GLY A 326 -2.13 2.18 -6.73
N LEU A 327 -1.68 1.06 -7.34
CA LEU A 327 -1.61 0.90 -8.81
C LEU A 327 -3.00 0.96 -9.47
N MET A 328 -4.05 0.63 -8.75
CA MET A 328 -5.44 0.80 -9.13
C MET A 328 -6.30 1.18 -7.92
N TYR A 329 -7.54 1.56 -8.18
CA TYR A 329 -8.46 2.07 -7.17
C TYR A 329 -9.68 1.15 -7.04
N ALA A 330 -9.95 0.65 -5.83
CA ALA A 330 -11.07 -0.25 -5.56
C ALA A 330 -11.50 -0.12 -4.09
N ASN A 331 -12.21 1.00 -3.74
CA ASN A 331 -12.57 1.33 -2.37
C ASN A 331 -14.08 1.44 -2.11
N THR A 332 -14.91 0.99 -3.06
CA THR A 332 -16.36 1.01 -2.94
C THR A 332 -16.98 -0.39 -3.12
N PRO A 333 -16.67 -1.36 -2.23
CA PRO A 333 -17.14 -2.74 -2.37
C PRO A 333 -18.66 -2.87 -2.45
N TRP A 334 -19.41 -2.00 -1.80
CA TRP A 334 -20.89 -1.95 -1.88
C TRP A 334 -21.41 -1.68 -3.27
N SER A 335 -20.63 -1.05 -4.16
CA SER A 335 -20.98 -0.82 -5.56
C SER A 335 -20.32 -1.83 -6.52
N GLY A 336 -19.23 -2.44 -6.11
CA GLY A 336 -18.35 -3.26 -6.95
C GLY A 336 -17.50 -2.44 -7.92
N HIS A 337 -17.54 -1.10 -7.85
CA HIS A 337 -16.79 -0.22 -8.76
C HIS A 337 -15.28 -0.25 -8.46
N TYR A 338 -14.47 -0.19 -9.53
CA TYR A 338 -13.02 -0.06 -9.47
C TYR A 338 -12.52 0.72 -10.69
N ASP A 339 -11.31 1.31 -10.59
CA ASP A 339 -10.67 2.03 -11.68
C ASP A 339 -9.34 1.38 -12.05
N VAL A 340 -9.19 1.04 -13.35
CA VAL A 340 -7.93 0.53 -13.94
C VAL A 340 -7.29 1.65 -14.71
N GLN A 341 -6.14 2.13 -14.25
CA GLN A 341 -5.57 3.35 -14.78
C GLN A 341 -4.09 3.21 -15.20
N GLY A 342 -3.47 4.37 -15.46
CA GLY A 342 -2.15 4.48 -16.06
C GLY A 342 -1.05 3.67 -15.38
N ALA A 343 -1.07 3.54 -14.06
CA ALA A 343 -0.06 2.81 -13.29
C ALA A 343 -0.05 1.29 -13.60
N ILE A 344 -1.23 0.68 -13.77
CA ILE A 344 -1.35 -0.73 -14.19
C ILE A 344 -0.64 -0.95 -15.52
N TRP A 345 -0.87 -0.04 -16.46
CA TRP A 345 -0.33 -0.17 -17.83
C TRP A 345 1.15 0.20 -17.91
N ALA A 346 1.62 1.18 -17.12
CA ALA A 346 3.05 1.45 -16.98
C ALA A 346 3.81 0.23 -16.47
N THR A 347 3.26 -0.46 -15.48
CA THR A 347 3.82 -1.71 -14.94
C THR A 347 3.81 -2.82 -15.99
N ALA A 348 2.70 -2.98 -16.75
CA ALA A 348 2.53 -3.98 -17.77
C ALA A 348 3.61 -3.92 -18.87
N HIS A 349 4.12 -2.72 -19.21
CA HIS A 349 5.17 -2.53 -20.21
C HIS A 349 6.51 -3.23 -19.88
N THR A 350 6.69 -3.67 -18.63
CA THR A 350 7.83 -4.52 -18.27
C THR A 350 7.37 -5.93 -17.92
N THR A 351 6.38 -6.06 -17.06
CA THR A 351 6.00 -7.35 -16.44
C THR A 351 5.35 -8.34 -17.42
N GLN A 352 4.71 -7.86 -18.48
CA GLN A 352 4.19 -8.74 -19.54
C GLN A 352 5.24 -9.08 -20.61
N PHE A 353 6.42 -8.46 -20.57
CA PHE A 353 7.44 -8.58 -21.62
C PHE A 353 8.77 -9.14 -21.12
N ALA A 354 8.95 -9.24 -19.81
CA ALA A 354 10.13 -9.85 -19.20
C ALA A 354 9.73 -10.59 -17.92
N GLU A 355 10.41 -11.68 -17.61
CA GLU A 355 10.20 -12.48 -16.40
C GLU A 355 11.38 -12.33 -15.45
N PRO A 356 11.19 -12.50 -14.11
CA PRO A 356 12.30 -12.65 -13.17
C PRO A 356 13.30 -13.72 -13.67
N GLY A 357 14.59 -13.38 -13.52
CA GLY A 357 15.66 -14.22 -14.08
C GLY A 357 16.19 -13.77 -15.44
N TRP A 358 15.48 -12.87 -16.15
CA TRP A 358 16.04 -12.21 -17.34
C TRP A 358 17.23 -11.33 -16.92
N ARG A 359 18.04 -10.95 -17.91
CA ARG A 359 19.20 -10.11 -17.66
C ARG A 359 19.05 -8.76 -18.33
N TYR A 360 19.34 -7.71 -17.59
CA TYR A 360 19.52 -6.41 -18.19
C TYR A 360 20.68 -6.44 -19.17
N LEU A 361 20.56 -5.72 -20.27
CA LEU A 361 21.66 -5.48 -21.20
C LEU A 361 22.20 -4.05 -20.97
N GLN A 362 23.32 -3.96 -20.27
CA GLN A 362 23.86 -2.68 -19.81
C GLN A 362 24.26 -1.76 -20.97
N ASN A 363 24.83 -2.32 -22.06
CA ASN A 363 25.20 -1.59 -23.27
C ASN A 363 24.02 -1.18 -24.15
N ALA A 364 22.85 -1.76 -23.92
CA ALA A 364 21.59 -1.46 -24.60
C ALA A 364 20.56 -0.81 -23.67
N SER A 365 21.01 -0.17 -22.61
CA SER A 365 20.19 0.58 -21.68
C SER A 365 20.83 1.93 -21.40
N GLY A 366 20.05 3.01 -21.31
CA GLY A 366 20.62 4.35 -21.15
C GLY A 366 19.58 5.46 -21.13
N LYS A 367 20.08 6.68 -21.00
CA LYS A 367 19.28 7.91 -21.01
C LYS A 367 19.06 8.46 -22.40
N LEU A 368 17.92 9.10 -22.57
CA LEU A 368 17.59 10.02 -23.63
C LEU A 368 17.62 11.46 -23.09
N ALA A 369 17.39 12.44 -23.90
CA ALA A 369 17.34 13.82 -23.43
C ALA A 369 16.09 14.56 -23.98
N PRO A 370 14.95 14.49 -23.28
CA PRO A 370 14.64 13.74 -22.06
C PRO A 370 14.18 12.29 -22.34
N GLY A 371 14.12 11.46 -21.27
CA GLY A 371 13.64 10.09 -21.32
C GLY A 371 14.73 9.05 -21.10
N SER A 372 14.36 7.77 -21.27
CA SER A 372 15.28 6.65 -21.03
C SER A 372 14.85 5.36 -21.74
N TYR A 373 15.76 4.38 -21.79
CA TYR A 373 15.45 3.04 -22.28
C TYR A 373 16.20 1.97 -21.49
N VAL A 374 15.53 0.85 -21.27
CA VAL A 374 16.07 -0.32 -20.56
C VAL A 374 15.77 -1.56 -21.39
N THR A 375 16.80 -2.39 -21.64
CA THR A 375 16.67 -3.61 -22.40
C THR A 375 16.93 -4.83 -21.52
N LEU A 376 16.07 -5.83 -21.64
CA LEU A 376 16.10 -7.10 -20.93
C LEU A 376 16.19 -8.24 -21.94
N ALA A 377 17.06 -9.22 -21.69
CA ALA A 377 17.19 -10.43 -22.54
C ALA A 377 16.89 -11.68 -21.72
N ALA A 378 16.15 -12.59 -22.34
CA ALA A 378 15.77 -13.87 -21.76
C ALA A 378 16.96 -14.82 -21.61
N PRO A 379 16.94 -15.75 -20.65
CA PRO A 379 17.96 -16.78 -20.52
C PRO A 379 18.04 -17.76 -21.70
N ASN A 380 17.00 -17.82 -22.53
CA ASN A 380 16.97 -18.66 -23.74
C ASN A 380 17.93 -18.16 -24.83
N GLY A 381 18.49 -16.95 -24.70
CA GLY A 381 19.44 -16.36 -25.63
C GLY A 381 18.86 -15.84 -26.95
N HIS A 382 17.53 -15.83 -27.08
CA HIS A 382 16.81 -15.39 -28.29
C HIS A 382 15.89 -14.22 -28.02
N ASP A 383 15.09 -14.27 -26.93
CA ASP A 383 14.09 -13.26 -26.66
C ASP A 383 14.66 -12.06 -25.91
N TRP A 384 14.12 -10.89 -26.21
CA TRP A 384 14.44 -9.64 -25.57
C TRP A 384 13.26 -8.64 -25.61
N SER A 385 13.31 -7.67 -24.72
CA SER A 385 12.36 -6.57 -24.68
C SER A 385 13.07 -5.28 -24.29
N MET A 386 12.76 -4.18 -24.98
CA MET A 386 13.28 -2.84 -24.71
C MET A 386 12.12 -1.94 -24.31
N VAL A 387 12.15 -1.44 -23.10
CA VAL A 387 11.19 -0.46 -22.56
C VAL A 387 11.76 0.93 -22.76
N VAL A 388 11.09 1.78 -23.53
CA VAL A 388 11.51 3.14 -23.86
C VAL A 388 10.46 4.12 -23.34
N GLU A 389 10.87 5.09 -22.53
CA GLU A 389 10.01 6.21 -22.15
C GLU A 389 10.58 7.52 -22.70
N THR A 390 9.69 8.35 -23.22
CA THR A 390 10.00 9.70 -23.76
C THR A 390 9.34 10.78 -22.91
N ILE A 391 9.24 10.52 -21.60
CA ILE A 391 8.56 11.41 -20.66
C ILE A 391 9.21 12.79 -20.67
N ASN A 392 8.38 13.84 -20.67
CA ASN A 392 8.77 15.25 -20.81
C ASN A 392 9.39 15.64 -22.17
N SER A 393 9.53 14.73 -23.13
CA SER A 393 9.92 15.14 -24.48
C SER A 393 8.85 16.02 -25.12
N LYS A 394 9.28 17.00 -25.90
CA LYS A 394 8.40 17.88 -26.68
C LYS A 394 8.48 17.57 -28.19
N GLN A 395 9.42 16.74 -28.58
CA GLN A 395 9.66 16.35 -29.97
C GLN A 395 9.83 14.83 -30.07
N PRO A 396 9.49 14.22 -31.20
CA PRO A 396 9.77 12.81 -31.44
C PRO A 396 11.27 12.51 -31.32
N ILE A 397 11.59 11.31 -30.82
CA ILE A 397 12.95 10.81 -30.65
C ILE A 397 13.14 9.62 -31.59
N SER A 398 14.13 9.68 -32.48
CA SER A 398 14.47 8.58 -33.39
C SER A 398 15.64 7.78 -32.82
N MET A 399 15.48 6.44 -32.76
CA MET A 399 16.57 5.55 -32.39
C MET A 399 16.88 4.59 -33.55
N THR A 400 18.16 4.46 -33.88
CA THR A 400 18.68 3.44 -34.79
C THR A 400 19.25 2.30 -33.96
N ILE A 401 18.69 1.11 -34.13
CA ILE A 401 18.97 -0.05 -33.28
C ILE A 401 19.57 -1.15 -34.15
N ALA A 402 20.71 -1.68 -33.74
CA ALA A 402 21.38 -2.82 -34.36
C ALA A 402 21.34 -4.00 -33.36
N VAL A 403 20.63 -5.05 -33.70
CA VAL A 403 20.54 -6.28 -32.91
C VAL A 403 21.46 -7.34 -33.51
N LYS A 404 22.31 -7.95 -32.66
CA LYS A 404 23.36 -8.87 -33.10
C LYS A 404 23.11 -10.31 -32.67
N GLY A 405 23.63 -11.23 -33.47
CA GLY A 405 23.67 -12.65 -33.15
C GLY A 405 22.28 -13.28 -33.00
N PRO A 406 22.10 -14.22 -32.05
CA PRO A 406 20.85 -14.94 -31.87
C PRO A 406 19.66 -14.06 -31.45
N LEU A 407 19.91 -12.85 -30.96
CA LEU A 407 18.88 -11.89 -30.59
C LEU A 407 18.25 -11.19 -31.81
N ALA A 408 18.87 -11.30 -33.01
CA ALA A 408 18.35 -10.66 -34.20
C ALA A 408 17.11 -11.41 -34.74
N HIS A 409 15.99 -10.71 -34.82
CA HIS A 409 14.72 -11.19 -35.39
C HIS A 409 14.31 -10.35 -36.59
N SER A 410 13.58 -10.93 -37.52
CA SER A 410 13.05 -10.22 -38.68
C SER A 410 11.80 -9.40 -38.37
N THR A 411 11.06 -9.77 -37.31
CA THR A 411 9.84 -9.11 -36.88
C THR A 411 9.93 -8.80 -35.40
N LEU A 412 9.59 -7.57 -35.04
CA LEU A 412 9.52 -7.08 -33.66
C LEU A 412 8.16 -6.44 -33.44
N HIS A 413 7.60 -6.63 -32.26
CA HIS A 413 6.28 -6.11 -31.87
C HIS A 413 6.44 -4.82 -31.07
N VAL A 414 5.60 -3.81 -31.37
CA VAL A 414 5.63 -2.51 -30.70
C VAL A 414 4.34 -2.26 -29.94
N TRP A 415 4.47 -2.00 -28.65
CA TRP A 415 3.37 -1.64 -27.77
C TRP A 415 3.55 -0.21 -27.28
N GLU A 416 2.44 0.53 -27.12
CA GLU A 416 2.46 1.93 -26.74
C GLU A 416 1.42 2.24 -25.66
N THR A 417 1.81 3.12 -24.71
CA THR A 417 0.91 3.81 -23.79
C THR A 417 1.25 5.30 -23.74
N ASN A 418 0.23 6.16 -23.86
CA ASN A 418 0.32 7.59 -23.67
C ASN A 418 -1.06 8.17 -23.32
N GLN A 419 -1.23 9.49 -23.33
CA GLN A 419 -2.52 10.13 -23.03
C GLN A 419 -3.68 9.68 -23.94
N LYS A 420 -3.41 9.16 -25.14
CA LYS A 420 -4.42 8.78 -26.16
C LYS A 420 -4.57 7.28 -26.32
N ARG A 421 -3.54 6.53 -26.04
CA ARG A 421 -3.47 5.08 -26.17
C ARG A 421 -3.12 4.45 -24.84
N THR A 422 -3.72 3.32 -24.58
CA THR A 422 -3.50 2.59 -23.32
C THR A 422 -3.18 1.15 -23.65
N PHE A 423 -1.90 0.77 -23.51
CA PHE A 423 -1.38 -0.58 -23.73
C PHE A 423 -1.90 -1.18 -25.03
N GLU A 424 -1.51 -0.58 -26.14
CA GLU A 424 -1.94 -0.96 -27.49
C GLU A 424 -0.77 -1.51 -28.30
N HIS A 425 -0.98 -2.63 -29.01
CA HIS A 425 -0.08 -3.09 -30.04
C HIS A 425 -0.25 -2.18 -31.26
N VAL A 426 0.74 -1.34 -31.52
CA VAL A 426 0.64 -0.29 -32.55
C VAL A 426 1.22 -0.71 -33.90
N GLY A 427 1.85 -1.88 -33.98
CA GLY A 427 2.36 -2.44 -35.22
C GLY A 427 3.62 -3.28 -35.03
N ASP A 428 4.12 -3.80 -36.14
CA ASP A 428 5.34 -4.60 -36.20
C ASP A 428 6.43 -3.85 -36.96
N ILE A 429 7.67 -4.03 -36.50
CA ILE A 429 8.87 -3.56 -37.20
C ILE A 429 9.45 -4.73 -38.01
N SER A 430 9.72 -4.50 -39.29
CA SER A 430 10.54 -5.40 -40.12
C SER A 430 12.01 -4.96 -39.96
N ALA A 431 12.82 -5.79 -39.33
CA ALA A 431 14.25 -5.54 -39.21
C ALA A 431 15.01 -6.19 -40.35
N HIS A 432 15.97 -5.49 -40.96
CA HIS A 432 16.84 -5.97 -42.02
C HIS A 432 18.23 -6.26 -41.44
N ASP A 433 18.63 -7.52 -41.45
CA ASP A 433 19.89 -7.98 -40.86
C ASP A 433 20.07 -7.50 -39.41
N GLY A 434 18.97 -7.54 -38.66
CA GLY A 434 18.93 -7.06 -37.27
C GLY A 434 18.92 -5.53 -37.09
N ASN A 435 18.88 -4.75 -38.18
CA ASN A 435 18.90 -3.28 -38.09
C ASN A 435 17.53 -2.68 -38.35
N PHE A 436 17.15 -1.70 -37.58
CA PHE A 436 15.93 -0.92 -37.77
C PHE A 436 16.05 0.48 -37.16
N THR A 437 15.18 1.37 -37.58
CA THR A 437 14.99 2.70 -36.96
C THR A 437 13.55 2.86 -36.56
N TYR A 438 13.31 3.35 -35.34
CA TYR A 438 11.98 3.66 -34.86
C TYR A 438 11.93 5.06 -34.30
N THR A 439 10.82 5.77 -34.56
CA THR A 439 10.57 7.11 -34.03
C THR A 439 9.50 7.05 -32.96
N PHE A 440 9.87 7.41 -31.77
CA PHE A 440 9.02 7.44 -30.58
C PHE A 440 8.33 8.80 -30.45
N GLU A 441 7.01 8.79 -30.28
CA GLU A 441 6.25 10.00 -30.03
C GLU A 441 6.59 10.61 -28.65
N PRO A 442 6.41 11.93 -28.48
CA PRO A 442 6.63 12.59 -27.20
C PRO A 442 5.74 12.06 -26.07
N ASP A 443 6.23 12.16 -24.84
CA ASP A 443 5.50 11.88 -23.60
C ASP A 443 4.77 10.52 -23.60
N SER A 444 5.47 9.50 -24.06
CA SER A 444 4.93 8.14 -24.29
C SER A 444 5.83 7.07 -23.68
N LEU A 445 5.24 5.89 -23.47
CA LEU A 445 5.92 4.68 -23.05
C LEU A 445 5.74 3.61 -24.12
N TYR A 446 6.83 2.99 -24.51
CA TYR A 446 6.87 1.92 -25.50
C TYR A 446 7.54 0.67 -24.96
N THR A 447 7.13 -0.48 -25.51
CA THR A 447 7.91 -1.71 -25.45
C THR A 447 8.09 -2.25 -26.85
N ILE A 448 9.37 -2.43 -27.26
CA ILE A 448 9.75 -3.17 -28.48
C ILE A 448 10.23 -4.54 -28.03
N THR A 449 9.68 -5.60 -28.61
CA THR A 449 9.93 -6.97 -28.12
C THR A 449 9.91 -8.01 -29.24
N THR A 450 10.57 -9.13 -28.97
CA THR A 450 10.46 -10.37 -29.75
C THR A 450 9.36 -11.30 -29.22
N THR A 451 8.84 -11.04 -28.00
CA THR A 451 7.85 -11.89 -27.34
C THR A 451 6.44 -11.62 -27.83
N VAL A 452 5.57 -12.62 -27.72
CA VAL A 452 4.15 -12.55 -28.11
C VAL A 452 3.26 -13.05 -26.96
N GLY A 453 1.96 -12.76 -27.05
CA GLY A 453 0.97 -13.22 -26.08
C GLY A 453 0.55 -12.19 -25.05
N GLN A 454 1.07 -10.97 -25.15
CA GLN A 454 0.64 -9.85 -24.29
C GLN A 454 -0.81 -9.48 -24.55
N HIS A 455 -1.51 -9.11 -23.49
CA HIS A 455 -2.94 -8.83 -23.55
C HIS A 455 -3.36 -7.68 -22.64
N LYS A 456 -4.34 -6.92 -23.12
CA LYS A 456 -5.06 -5.92 -22.31
C LYS A 456 -6.35 -6.53 -21.76
N GLY A 457 -6.54 -6.51 -20.46
CA GLY A 457 -7.79 -6.92 -19.82
C GLY A 457 -8.98 -6.10 -20.31
N THR A 458 -10.15 -6.73 -20.41
CA THR A 458 -11.37 -6.14 -20.99
C THR A 458 -12.54 -6.06 -20.00
N ALA A 459 -12.34 -6.43 -18.72
CA ALA A 459 -13.39 -6.31 -17.72
C ALA A 459 -13.74 -4.84 -17.47
N VAL A 460 -15.05 -4.56 -17.35
CA VAL A 460 -15.60 -3.21 -17.16
C VAL A 460 -16.23 -3.12 -15.78
N PRO A 461 -15.86 -2.15 -14.97
CA PRO A 461 -16.46 -1.95 -13.66
C PRO A 461 -17.91 -1.46 -13.76
N PRO A 462 -18.77 -1.77 -12.78
CA PRO A 462 -20.08 -1.14 -12.67
C PRO A 462 -19.93 0.34 -12.28
N PRO A 463 -20.99 1.16 -12.41
CA PRO A 463 -20.98 2.53 -11.90
C PRO A 463 -20.74 2.58 -10.40
N SER A 464 -19.95 3.56 -9.94
CA SER A 464 -19.79 3.86 -8.52
C SER A 464 -21.11 4.28 -7.87
N LYS A 465 -21.30 3.91 -6.61
CA LYS A 465 -22.45 4.28 -5.79
C LYS A 465 -21.98 4.74 -4.42
N ALA A 466 -22.71 5.67 -3.81
CA ALA A 466 -22.53 6.06 -2.42
C ALA A 466 -22.68 4.85 -1.47
N PHE A 467 -22.08 4.95 -0.30
CA PHE A 467 -22.24 3.95 0.76
C PHE A 467 -23.74 3.76 1.09
N PRO A 468 -24.19 2.52 1.38
CA PRO A 468 -25.58 2.26 1.72
C PRO A 468 -26.09 3.13 2.87
N PHE A 469 -27.23 3.80 2.65
CA PHE A 469 -27.84 4.64 3.68
C PHE A 469 -29.38 4.55 3.60
N PRO A 470 -30.09 4.19 4.69
CA PRO A 470 -29.59 3.85 6.03
C PRO A 470 -28.74 2.55 6.04
N TYR A 471 -27.87 2.44 7.03
CA TYR A 471 -27.02 1.25 7.22
C TYR A 471 -27.32 0.58 8.56
N ARG A 472 -27.31 -0.75 8.58
CA ARG A 472 -27.53 -1.55 9.79
C ARG A 472 -26.72 -2.82 9.73
N ASP A 473 -26.05 -3.14 10.83
CA ASP A 473 -25.39 -4.41 11.04
C ASP A 473 -25.67 -4.93 12.45
N SER A 474 -26.23 -6.12 12.55
CA SER A 474 -26.41 -6.87 13.78
C SER A 474 -25.38 -7.99 13.95
N PHE A 475 -24.36 -8.03 13.09
CA PHE A 475 -23.25 -8.98 13.08
C PHE A 475 -23.62 -10.46 12.95
N GLU A 476 -24.91 -10.80 12.90
CA GLU A 476 -25.41 -12.18 12.84
C GLU A 476 -24.98 -12.93 11.56
N LYS A 477 -24.73 -12.21 10.46
CA LYS A 477 -24.35 -12.78 9.17
C LYS A 477 -22.85 -12.99 9.03
N THR A 478 -22.05 -12.32 9.83
CA THR A 478 -20.60 -12.46 9.79
C THR A 478 -20.18 -13.76 10.49
N PRO A 479 -19.31 -14.55 9.88
CA PRO A 479 -18.78 -15.74 10.54
C PRO A 479 -18.04 -15.39 11.84
N LEU A 480 -18.04 -16.29 12.82
CA LEU A 480 -17.29 -16.12 14.06
C LEU A 480 -15.79 -15.93 13.76
N LEU A 481 -15.12 -15.13 14.57
CA LEU A 481 -13.70 -14.80 14.49
C LEU A 481 -13.32 -14.09 13.17
N ARG A 482 -14.26 -13.35 12.58
CA ARG A 482 -14.04 -12.54 11.37
C ARG A 482 -14.50 -11.10 11.60
N ALA A 483 -13.82 -10.18 10.96
CA ALA A 483 -14.24 -8.78 10.89
C ALA A 483 -15.49 -8.64 10.01
N PRO A 484 -16.48 -7.83 10.38
CA PRO A 484 -17.63 -7.51 9.53
C PRO A 484 -17.21 -6.79 8.25
N ALA A 485 -18.04 -6.92 7.21
CA ALA A 485 -17.82 -6.19 5.97
C ALA A 485 -17.88 -4.66 6.20
N TYR A 486 -17.02 -3.95 5.45
CA TYR A 486 -16.91 -2.49 5.42
C TYR A 486 -16.32 -1.83 6.67
N LEU A 487 -16.18 -2.54 7.79
CA LEU A 487 -15.43 -2.01 8.94
C LEU A 487 -13.92 -2.09 8.67
N SER A 488 -13.19 -1.02 8.98
CA SER A 488 -11.75 -0.92 8.82
C SER A 488 -11.11 -0.56 10.16
N ASP A 489 -10.42 -1.52 10.74
CA ASP A 489 -9.82 -1.40 12.07
C ASP A 489 -8.61 -0.46 12.03
N GLN A 490 -8.56 0.44 13.01
CA GLN A 490 -7.53 1.46 13.18
C GLN A 490 -6.84 1.27 14.54
N ASP A 491 -6.06 0.26 14.67
CA ASP A 491 -5.53 -0.36 15.89
C ASP A 491 -6.49 -1.35 16.56
N GLY A 492 -5.89 -2.37 17.18
CA GLY A 492 -6.64 -3.50 17.72
C GLY A 492 -7.21 -4.41 16.63
N ALA A 493 -8.14 -5.25 17.02
CA ALA A 493 -8.88 -6.11 16.10
C ALA A 493 -10.31 -6.27 16.58
N TYR A 494 -11.27 -6.04 15.68
CA TYR A 494 -12.70 -6.17 15.91
C TYR A 494 -13.22 -7.39 15.18
N GLU A 495 -13.65 -8.39 15.95
CA GLU A 495 -14.10 -9.69 15.43
C GLU A 495 -15.48 -10.06 15.98
N VAL A 496 -16.21 -10.85 15.21
CA VAL A 496 -17.51 -11.35 15.63
C VAL A 496 -17.37 -12.55 16.56
N HIS A 497 -17.98 -12.46 17.74
CA HIS A 497 -18.00 -13.47 18.80
C HIS A 497 -19.43 -13.79 19.23
N PRO A 498 -19.69 -14.94 19.94
CA PRO A 498 -20.93 -15.14 20.63
C PRO A 498 -21.13 -14.06 21.70
N CYS A 499 -22.30 -13.42 21.74
CA CYS A 499 -22.55 -12.34 22.70
C CYS A 499 -22.55 -12.87 24.14
N ALA A 500 -21.80 -12.22 25.01
CA ALA A 500 -21.90 -12.47 26.43
C ALA A 500 -23.17 -11.85 27.02
N GLY A 501 -23.97 -12.64 27.74
CA GLY A 501 -25.18 -12.16 28.45
C GLY A 501 -26.43 -11.97 27.58
N ARG A 502 -26.40 -12.30 26.29
CA ARG A 502 -27.57 -12.42 25.40
C ARG A 502 -27.31 -13.42 24.26
N PRO A 503 -28.36 -13.94 23.63
CA PRO A 503 -28.18 -14.78 22.43
C PRO A 503 -27.67 -13.96 21.24
N GLY A 504 -27.09 -14.67 20.23
CA GLY A 504 -26.64 -14.07 18.98
C GLY A 504 -25.14 -13.81 18.94
N ARG A 505 -24.74 -13.03 17.94
CA ARG A 505 -23.38 -12.63 17.64
C ARG A 505 -23.20 -11.14 17.81
N CYS A 506 -22.05 -10.74 18.27
CA CYS A 506 -21.68 -9.33 18.44
C CYS A 506 -20.23 -9.07 18.04
N LEU A 507 -19.91 -7.85 17.77
CA LEU A 507 -18.56 -7.41 17.48
C LEU A 507 -17.82 -7.17 18.79
N GLU A 508 -16.60 -7.67 18.93
CA GLU A 508 -15.76 -7.51 20.12
C GLU A 508 -14.36 -7.07 19.73
N GLN A 509 -13.82 -6.07 20.40
CA GLN A 509 -12.39 -5.77 20.36
C GLN A 509 -11.67 -6.82 21.19
N VAL A 510 -10.67 -7.51 20.62
CA VAL A 510 -10.08 -8.72 21.21
C VAL A 510 -8.65 -8.58 21.68
N ILE A 511 -8.00 -7.44 21.45
CA ILE A 511 -6.61 -7.17 21.83
C ILE A 511 -6.55 -6.44 23.16
N THR A 512 -6.03 -7.11 24.19
CA THR A 512 -5.94 -6.55 25.56
C THR A 512 -4.51 -6.20 25.97
N GLN A 513 -3.52 -6.77 25.30
CA GLN A 513 -2.12 -6.39 25.50
C GLN A 513 -1.69 -5.49 24.34
N LYS A 514 -1.28 -4.26 24.68
CA LYS A 514 -0.84 -3.28 23.69
C LYS A 514 0.28 -3.88 22.83
N PRO A 515 0.13 -3.84 21.49
CA PRO A 515 1.16 -4.32 20.59
C PRO A 515 2.40 -3.41 20.58
N VAL A 516 3.49 -3.89 19.98
CA VAL A 516 4.65 -3.07 19.65
C VAL A 516 4.33 -2.29 18.38
N PRO A 517 4.21 -0.94 18.44
CA PRO A 517 3.74 -0.16 17.31
C PRO A 517 4.85 0.19 16.32
N TRP A 518 4.47 0.40 15.07
CA TRP A 518 5.31 1.05 14.06
C TRP A 518 5.22 2.58 14.13
N GLY A 519 4.00 3.09 14.28
CA GLY A 519 3.66 4.51 14.34
C GLY A 519 2.98 4.88 15.65
N PRO A 520 2.13 5.91 15.65
CA PRO A 520 1.27 6.25 16.77
C PRO A 520 0.39 5.06 17.19
N LEU A 521 0.06 4.98 18.48
CA LEU A 521 -0.78 3.92 19.03
C LEU A 521 -1.95 4.52 19.82
N PRO A 522 -3.01 5.01 19.16
CA PRO A 522 -4.22 5.49 19.81
C PRO A 522 -5.00 4.37 20.50
N ASP A 523 -6.14 4.70 21.11
CA ASP A 523 -7.09 3.68 21.56
C ASP A 523 -7.69 2.95 20.33
N PRO A 524 -7.98 1.65 20.42
CA PRO A 524 -8.55 0.88 19.31
C PRO A 524 -9.90 1.42 18.84
N TRP A 525 -10.09 1.53 17.54
CA TRP A 525 -11.37 1.88 16.93
C TRP A 525 -11.49 1.32 15.51
N THR A 526 -12.71 1.27 14.99
CA THR A 526 -13.00 0.85 13.61
C THR A 526 -13.97 1.82 12.98
N LEU A 527 -13.88 2.02 11.64
CA LEU A 527 -14.70 2.98 10.93
C LEU A 527 -15.44 2.37 9.74
N ALA A 528 -16.55 3.02 9.39
CA ALA A 528 -17.29 2.77 8.14
C ALA A 528 -18.11 4.00 7.74
N GLY A 529 -18.56 4.06 6.49
CA GLY A 529 -19.54 5.06 6.07
C GLY A 529 -19.13 5.88 4.87
N ASP A 530 -19.71 7.09 4.80
CA ASP A 530 -19.48 8.05 3.72
C ASP A 530 -19.11 9.40 4.31
N ILE A 531 -18.01 9.98 3.83
CA ILE A 531 -17.53 11.30 4.27
C ILE A 531 -18.57 12.42 4.06
N HIS A 532 -19.55 12.23 3.17
CA HIS A 532 -20.56 13.23 2.83
C HIS A 532 -21.83 13.16 3.71
N TRP A 533 -21.90 12.26 4.69
CA TRP A 533 -23.04 12.22 5.60
C TRP A 533 -23.06 13.46 6.50
N THR A 534 -24.17 14.18 6.52
CA THR A 534 -24.35 15.43 7.29
C THR A 534 -25.30 15.23 8.48
N ASP A 535 -26.58 14.95 8.19
CA ASP A 535 -27.67 14.86 9.17
C ASP A 535 -28.10 13.41 9.34
N TYR A 536 -27.61 12.77 10.39
CA TYR A 536 -27.90 11.36 10.67
C TYR A 536 -27.96 11.09 12.16
N THR A 537 -28.49 9.93 12.50
CA THR A 537 -28.46 9.34 13.84
C THR A 537 -27.74 8.03 13.78
N GLU A 538 -26.71 7.89 14.56
CA GLU A 538 -25.97 6.66 14.77
C GLU A 538 -26.26 6.10 16.16
N ARG A 539 -26.32 4.76 16.26
CA ARG A 539 -26.51 4.07 17.53
C ARG A 539 -25.89 2.69 17.52
N THR A 540 -25.52 2.22 18.69
CA THR A 540 -25.07 0.84 18.92
C THR A 540 -25.43 0.43 20.32
N ASP A 541 -25.66 -0.88 20.52
CA ASP A 541 -25.61 -1.47 21.85
C ASP A 541 -24.15 -1.74 22.20
N PHE A 542 -23.81 -1.64 23.47
CA PHE A 542 -22.47 -1.95 23.95
C PHE A 542 -22.49 -2.68 25.28
N ARG A 543 -21.45 -3.45 25.53
CA ARG A 543 -21.15 -4.06 26.82
C ARG A 543 -19.68 -3.86 27.12
N VAL A 544 -19.41 -3.16 28.21
CA VAL A 544 -18.06 -2.75 28.61
C VAL A 544 -17.58 -3.60 29.79
N PRO A 545 -16.38 -4.21 29.74
CA PRO A 545 -15.84 -4.94 30.89
C PRO A 545 -15.45 -4.00 32.04
N ALA A 546 -15.14 -4.53 33.21
CA ALA A 546 -14.62 -3.74 34.33
C ALA A 546 -13.34 -2.98 33.88
N ASN A 547 -13.29 -1.70 34.18
CA ASN A 547 -12.25 -0.74 33.73
C ASN A 547 -12.15 -0.52 32.22
N GLY A 548 -13.13 -1.00 31.47
CA GLY A 548 -13.18 -0.82 30.02
C GLY A 548 -13.83 0.49 29.58
N ILE A 549 -13.80 0.72 28.27
CA ILE A 549 -14.28 1.93 27.61
C ILE A 549 -15.08 1.53 26.37
N ALA A 550 -16.25 2.17 26.18
CA ALA A 550 -16.97 2.12 24.90
C ALA A 550 -17.03 3.52 24.29
N THR A 551 -16.84 3.60 22.97
CA THR A 551 -16.81 4.86 22.24
C THR A 551 -17.69 4.79 21.00
N LEU A 552 -18.48 5.85 20.76
CA LEU A 552 -19.21 6.08 19.50
C LEU A 552 -18.66 7.36 18.89
N ILE A 553 -18.27 7.33 17.62
CA ILE A 553 -17.60 8.44 16.95
C ILE A 553 -18.40 8.81 15.70
N GLY A 554 -18.82 10.07 15.63
CA GLY A 554 -19.59 10.57 14.50
C GLY A 554 -18.96 11.75 13.79
N ARG A 555 -19.39 11.99 12.56
CA ARG A 555 -18.84 13.01 11.67
C ARG A 555 -17.30 12.96 11.61
N ILE A 556 -16.76 11.77 11.44
CA ILE A 556 -15.32 11.59 11.22
C ILE A 556 -14.98 12.21 9.86
N ASP A 557 -14.26 13.32 9.85
CA ASP A 557 -13.86 14.04 8.65
C ASP A 557 -12.35 14.01 8.38
N SER A 558 -11.56 13.51 9.33
CA SER A 558 -10.13 13.24 9.14
C SER A 558 -9.67 12.09 10.05
N ALA A 559 -8.91 11.17 9.48
CA ALA A 559 -8.46 9.96 10.14
C ALA A 559 -6.98 9.61 9.84
N ASP A 560 -6.18 10.60 9.44
CA ASP A 560 -4.75 10.44 9.26
C ASP A 560 -4.04 10.38 10.62
N VAL A 561 -3.76 9.18 11.09
CA VAL A 561 -3.12 8.92 12.39
C VAL A 561 -1.72 9.55 12.49
N PHE A 562 -1.03 9.77 11.38
CA PHE A 562 0.30 10.42 11.37
C PHE A 562 0.22 11.95 11.39
N ALA A 563 -0.96 12.52 11.21
CA ALA A 563 -1.13 13.96 11.32
C ALA A 563 -0.87 14.47 12.76
N ASP A 564 -1.11 13.63 13.79
CA ASP A 564 -0.87 13.97 15.19
C ASP A 564 -0.57 12.70 16.02
N ASP A 565 0.69 12.48 16.34
CA ASP A 565 1.19 11.33 17.12
C ASP A 565 0.65 11.24 18.57
N LYS A 566 -0.02 12.29 19.05
CA LYS A 566 -0.63 12.38 20.37
C LYS A 566 -2.15 12.26 20.35
N ALA A 567 -2.74 12.26 19.16
CA ALA A 567 -4.18 12.14 19.02
C ALA A 567 -4.65 10.77 19.51
N ARG A 568 -5.67 10.78 20.35
CA ARG A 568 -6.32 9.58 20.89
C ARG A 568 -7.42 9.07 19.96
N TYR A 569 -8.02 9.97 19.23
CA TYR A 569 -9.17 9.74 18.35
C TYR A 569 -9.00 10.48 17.02
N PRO A 570 -9.71 10.06 15.96
CA PRO A 570 -9.78 10.81 14.69
C PRO A 570 -10.45 12.16 14.89
N GLY A 571 -10.43 13.04 13.89
CA GLY A 571 -11.22 14.26 13.86
C GLY A 571 -12.70 13.95 13.73
N GLY A 572 -13.49 14.32 14.75
CA GLY A 572 -14.91 14.02 14.83
C GLY A 572 -15.54 14.35 16.18
N TYR A 573 -16.76 13.89 16.42
CA TYR A 573 -17.43 13.95 17.72
C TYR A 573 -17.37 12.58 18.39
N VAL A 574 -16.90 12.53 19.64
CA VAL A 574 -16.62 11.29 20.36
C VAL A 574 -17.47 11.23 21.63
N LEU A 575 -18.43 10.32 21.68
CA LEU A 575 -19.15 9.95 22.92
C LEU A 575 -18.42 8.76 23.53
N ARG A 576 -17.74 9.00 24.65
CA ARG A 576 -16.95 8.01 25.38
C ARG A 576 -17.64 7.67 26.70
N VAL A 577 -17.84 6.38 26.97
CA VAL A 577 -18.48 5.86 28.20
C VAL A 577 -17.53 4.90 28.89
N GLN A 578 -17.28 5.09 30.18
CA GLN A 578 -16.44 4.23 31.01
C GLN A 578 -17.30 3.26 31.81
N SER A 579 -16.73 2.15 32.23
CA SER A 579 -17.40 1.10 32.99
C SER A 579 -17.96 1.55 34.36
N ASP A 580 -17.41 2.63 34.93
CA ASP A 580 -17.89 3.26 36.16
C ASP A 580 -19.08 4.23 35.96
N GLY A 581 -19.52 4.40 34.71
CA GLY A 581 -20.62 5.26 34.31
C GLY A 581 -20.25 6.69 33.97
N HIS A 582 -18.99 7.10 34.14
CA HIS A 582 -18.53 8.39 33.66
C HIS A 582 -18.58 8.45 32.11
N TRP A 583 -19.11 9.54 31.59
CA TRP A 583 -19.15 9.76 30.13
C TRP A 583 -18.66 11.15 29.76
N THR A 584 -18.10 11.27 28.57
CA THR A 584 -17.69 12.54 27.98
C THR A 584 -18.14 12.62 26.52
N LEU A 585 -18.53 13.81 26.08
CA LEU A 585 -18.74 14.16 24.67
C LEU A 585 -17.64 15.16 24.27
N LEU A 586 -16.83 14.79 23.30
CA LEU A 586 -15.68 15.57 22.83
C LEU A 586 -15.89 16.00 21.37
N ALA A 587 -15.29 17.14 21.00
CA ALA A 587 -14.94 17.43 19.61
C ALA A 587 -13.41 17.34 19.50
N THR A 588 -12.93 16.49 18.59
CA THR A 588 -11.52 16.16 18.40
C THR A 588 -11.05 16.62 17.03
N ALA A 589 -9.83 17.09 16.91
CA ALA A 589 -9.20 17.40 15.63
C ALA A 589 -7.67 17.34 15.80
N TYR A 590 -6.97 16.83 14.80
CA TYR A 590 -5.50 16.71 14.82
C TYR A 590 -4.80 18.04 15.09
N LYS A 591 -3.74 18.00 15.89
CA LYS A 591 -2.93 19.17 16.31
C LYS A 591 -3.71 20.24 17.08
N LYS A 592 -4.88 19.85 17.63
CA LYS A 592 -5.68 20.70 18.49
C LYS A 592 -5.97 19.98 19.81
N ALA A 593 -6.10 20.75 20.89
CA ALA A 593 -6.56 20.19 22.16
C ALA A 593 -7.99 19.65 22.00
N GLU A 594 -8.27 18.49 22.58
CA GLU A 594 -9.61 17.93 22.67
C GLU A 594 -10.54 18.94 23.37
N LYS A 595 -11.68 19.23 22.74
CA LYS A 595 -12.69 20.14 23.29
C LYS A 595 -13.78 19.34 23.96
N GLN A 596 -13.83 19.32 25.29
CA GLN A 596 -14.94 18.72 26.00
C GLN A 596 -16.19 19.58 25.84
N LEU A 597 -17.24 19.03 25.22
CA LEU A 597 -18.52 19.68 24.99
C LEU A 597 -19.50 19.42 26.13
N ALA A 598 -19.49 18.22 26.69
CA ALA A 598 -20.30 17.81 27.84
C ALA A 598 -19.65 16.64 28.57
N ALA A 599 -20.00 16.45 29.82
CA ALA A 599 -19.60 15.28 30.62
C ALA A 599 -20.63 15.05 31.75
N GLY A 600 -20.64 13.85 32.29
CA GLY A 600 -21.52 13.51 33.43
C GLY A 600 -21.37 12.05 33.82
N GLU A 601 -22.36 11.58 34.57
CA GLU A 601 -22.43 10.21 35.08
C GLU A 601 -23.80 9.59 34.76
N VAL A 602 -23.81 8.31 34.46
CA VAL A 602 -24.99 7.47 34.33
C VAL A 602 -24.80 6.22 35.18
N ALA A 603 -25.91 5.65 35.67
CA ALA A 603 -25.84 4.35 36.32
C ALA A 603 -25.58 3.29 35.23
N LEU A 604 -24.42 2.65 35.29
CA LEU A 604 -24.00 1.63 34.33
C LEU A 604 -23.68 0.32 35.10
N ASP A 605 -24.20 -0.80 34.58
CA ASP A 605 -23.91 -2.14 35.07
C ASP A 605 -23.08 -2.89 34.02
N SER A 606 -21.79 -3.01 34.23
CA SER A 606 -20.85 -3.65 33.30
C SER A 606 -21.17 -5.13 32.99
N SER A 607 -22.08 -5.77 33.75
CA SER A 607 -22.57 -7.11 33.47
C SER A 607 -23.67 -7.15 32.41
N ARG A 608 -24.25 -6.01 32.06
CA ARG A 608 -25.41 -5.87 31.17
C ARG A 608 -25.03 -5.15 29.87
N TRP A 609 -25.91 -5.30 28.89
CA TRP A 609 -25.88 -4.53 27.66
C TRP A 609 -26.57 -3.18 27.88
N HIS A 610 -25.96 -2.14 27.35
CA HIS A 610 -26.41 -0.77 27.33
C HIS A 610 -26.54 -0.28 25.89
N SER A 611 -27.13 0.88 25.67
CA SER A 611 -27.19 1.52 24.34
C SER A 611 -26.64 2.93 24.38
N MET A 612 -25.98 3.34 23.31
CA MET A 612 -25.56 4.73 23.11
C MET A 612 -25.94 5.21 21.71
N GLN A 613 -26.24 6.50 21.60
CA GLN A 613 -26.68 7.14 20.36
C GLN A 613 -26.15 8.56 20.29
N MET A 614 -25.74 8.99 19.11
CA MET A 614 -25.56 10.39 18.74
C MET A 614 -26.44 10.74 17.53
N SER A 615 -26.92 11.99 17.49
CA SER A 615 -27.76 12.48 16.40
C SER A 615 -27.32 13.88 16.01
N PHE A 616 -27.17 14.09 14.72
CA PHE A 616 -26.68 15.33 14.13
C PHE A 616 -27.76 15.95 13.25
N HIS A 617 -28.01 17.24 13.42
CA HIS A 617 -28.88 18.05 12.56
C HIS A 617 -28.33 19.48 12.47
N GLY A 618 -27.74 19.84 11.34
CA GLY A 618 -26.94 21.06 11.21
C GLY A 618 -25.85 21.09 12.28
N SER A 619 -25.84 22.12 13.14
CA SER A 619 -24.93 22.25 14.27
C SER A 619 -25.45 21.61 15.57
N THR A 620 -26.69 21.10 15.58
CA THR A 620 -27.26 20.46 16.77
C THR A 620 -26.75 19.05 16.94
N ILE A 621 -26.23 18.75 18.14
CA ILE A 621 -25.75 17.44 18.55
C ILE A 621 -26.56 16.97 19.74
N ARG A 622 -27.16 15.79 19.66
CA ARG A 622 -27.84 15.13 20.77
C ARG A 622 -27.20 13.80 21.05
N ALA A 623 -26.96 13.54 22.31
CA ALA A 623 -26.44 12.24 22.76
C ALA A 623 -27.36 11.63 23.82
N SER A 624 -27.51 10.30 23.78
CA SER A 624 -28.25 9.55 24.79
C SER A 624 -27.54 8.24 25.15
N ILE A 625 -27.71 7.82 26.40
CA ILE A 625 -27.25 6.52 26.93
C ILE A 625 -28.49 5.85 27.56
N ASP A 626 -28.79 4.60 27.19
CA ASP A 626 -29.99 3.86 27.59
C ASP A 626 -31.29 4.64 27.33
N GLY A 627 -31.37 5.38 26.23
CA GLY A 627 -32.50 6.20 25.86
C GLY A 627 -32.64 7.50 26.71
N LYS A 628 -31.82 7.72 27.73
CA LYS A 628 -31.78 8.95 28.51
C LYS A 628 -30.89 9.96 27.80
N ALA A 629 -31.44 11.14 27.50
CA ALA A 629 -30.68 12.25 26.93
C ALA A 629 -29.58 12.68 27.94
N VAL A 630 -28.33 12.71 27.46
CA VAL A 630 -27.16 13.14 28.23
C VAL A 630 -26.59 14.45 27.69
N ALA A 631 -26.76 14.76 26.42
CA ALA A 631 -26.39 16.05 25.83
C ALA A 631 -27.40 16.50 24.78
N ASP A 632 -27.66 17.82 24.71
CA ASP A 632 -28.35 18.54 23.63
C ASP A 632 -27.69 19.91 23.51
N LEU A 633 -26.87 20.10 22.48
CA LEU A 633 -25.99 21.27 22.37
C LEU A 633 -25.73 21.66 20.91
N GLN A 634 -25.09 22.80 20.72
CA GLN A 634 -24.66 23.31 19.41
C GLN A 634 -23.14 23.31 19.32
N ASP A 635 -22.61 22.71 18.26
CA ASP A 635 -21.19 22.81 17.88
C ASP A 635 -21.04 22.74 16.36
N GLN A 636 -20.04 23.41 15.81
CA GLN A 636 -19.80 23.53 14.36
C GLN A 636 -18.42 23.03 13.95
N THR A 637 -17.73 22.28 14.82
CA THR A 637 -16.36 21.82 14.55
C THR A 637 -16.34 20.87 13.35
N HIS A 638 -17.32 19.96 13.27
CA HIS A 638 -17.45 19.00 12.19
C HIS A 638 -18.86 19.07 11.57
N ALA A 639 -18.93 19.30 10.25
CA ALA A 639 -20.19 19.47 9.52
C ALA A 639 -20.70 18.16 8.90
N HIS A 640 -19.84 17.21 8.63
CA HIS A 640 -20.11 15.95 7.94
C HIS A 640 -19.08 14.91 8.32
N GLY A 641 -19.28 13.67 7.90
CA GLY A 641 -18.26 12.62 8.06
C GLY A 641 -18.84 11.24 8.33
N MET A 642 -17.92 10.29 8.42
CA MET A 642 -18.16 8.87 8.66
C MET A 642 -18.51 8.59 10.12
N ILE A 643 -18.73 7.30 10.43
CA ILE A 643 -18.92 6.82 11.80
C ILE A 643 -17.79 5.90 12.24
N GLY A 644 -17.62 5.77 13.54
CA GLY A 644 -16.73 4.79 14.15
C GLY A 644 -17.26 4.30 15.48
N ILE A 645 -16.82 3.11 15.87
CA ILE A 645 -16.95 2.59 17.21
C ILE A 645 -15.56 2.23 17.75
N GLY A 646 -15.36 2.43 19.04
CA GLY A 646 -14.04 2.24 19.64
C GLY A 646 -14.11 1.76 21.09
N SER A 647 -12.96 1.37 21.60
CA SER A 647 -12.80 0.81 22.94
C SER A 647 -11.50 1.30 23.57
N GLY A 648 -11.24 0.87 24.79
CA GLY A 648 -9.87 0.77 25.26
C GLY A 648 -9.21 -0.50 24.73
N TRP A 649 -8.00 -0.79 25.22
CA TRP A 649 -7.36 -2.09 25.03
C TRP A 649 -8.01 -3.11 25.98
N ASP A 650 -9.28 -3.43 25.70
CA ASP A 650 -10.16 -4.27 26.53
C ASP A 650 -11.22 -4.98 25.68
N HIS A 651 -11.90 -5.97 26.24
CA HIS A 651 -12.94 -6.75 25.59
C HIS A 651 -14.30 -6.04 25.52
N THR A 652 -14.35 -4.81 25.08
CA THR A 652 -15.62 -4.11 24.83
C THR A 652 -16.32 -4.74 23.62
N ALA A 653 -17.61 -5.04 23.78
CA ALA A 653 -18.43 -5.63 22.76
C ALA A 653 -19.53 -4.66 22.28
N PHE A 654 -19.88 -4.77 21.00
CA PHE A 654 -20.88 -3.93 20.30
C PHE A 654 -21.89 -4.82 19.56
N ASP A 655 -23.12 -4.28 19.42
CA ASP A 655 -24.17 -4.97 18.68
C ASP A 655 -25.18 -3.95 18.11
N ASN A 656 -25.97 -4.38 17.12
CA ASN A 656 -27.05 -3.57 16.56
C ASN A 656 -26.60 -2.17 16.06
N LEU A 657 -25.44 -2.09 15.40
CA LEU A 657 -24.97 -0.86 14.78
C LEU A 657 -25.99 -0.37 13.74
N ALA A 658 -26.45 0.86 13.87
CA ALA A 658 -27.42 1.45 12.97
C ALA A 658 -27.16 2.93 12.71
N ILE A 659 -27.25 3.32 11.44
CA ILE A 659 -27.16 4.69 10.96
C ILE A 659 -28.43 5.00 10.19
N ASP A 660 -29.21 5.97 10.68
CA ASP A 660 -30.50 6.38 10.12
C ASP A 660 -30.47 7.87 9.76
N LYS A 661 -31.39 8.31 8.87
CA LYS A 661 -31.60 9.74 8.66
C LYS A 661 -32.06 10.39 9.97
N SER A 662 -31.49 11.54 10.28
CA SER A 662 -31.98 12.33 11.41
C SER A 662 -33.43 12.72 11.17
N SER A 663 -34.33 12.34 12.07
CA SER A 663 -35.72 12.78 12.01
C SER A 663 -35.83 14.11 12.76
N GLU A 664 -36.29 15.17 12.10
CA GLU A 664 -36.87 16.30 12.81
C GLU A 664 -38.00 15.80 13.72
N LYS A 665 -37.79 15.72 15.02
CA LYS A 665 -38.94 15.84 15.91
C LYS A 665 -39.34 17.32 15.87
N SER A 666 -40.35 17.66 15.07
CA SER A 666 -41.05 18.92 15.22
C SER A 666 -41.44 19.03 16.67
N GLY A 667 -40.75 19.92 17.39
CA GLY A 667 -41.14 20.28 18.75
C GLY A 667 -42.61 20.79 18.70
N LYS A 668 -43.52 20.05 19.28
CA LYS A 668 -44.82 20.53 19.69
C LYS A 668 -44.73 21.06 21.09
#